data_9db7a581d5312c302a7a4d477a25a984
#
_entry.id   9db7a581d5312c302a7a4d477a25a984
#
_cell.length_a   1.000
_cell.length_b   1.000
_cell.length_c   1.000
_cell.angle_alpha   90.00
_cell.angle_beta   90.00
_cell.angle_gamma   90.00
#
_symmetry.space_group_name_H-M   'P 1'
#
loop_
_entity.id
_entity.type
_entity.pdbx_description
1 polymer ?
#
loop_
_entity_poly.entity_id
_entity_poly.type
_entity_poly.pdbx_seq_one_letter_code
_entity_poly.pdbx_strand_id
1 'polypeptide(L)'
;MRPLFRRLLGGVAIAAALYSCASVGRIEGGPYDETPPRFISGTPTPGALHHNKNKLSIEFDEFIKLDKPNEKIVISPPQVQQPEIKSNGKKVVITLQDTLKPNTTYTFDFGDAIQDNNEGNPLENFFYSFSTGDRLDSMAVAGTVLNAANLEPVKGMLVGLHANLADSAFTKLPFERVGRTDSRGRFSIRGVAPGKYRIYALQDADQNFAYSQPTEVIAFNDSIIIPSMEERMRQDTTWIDSLTVDTIVERQYTHYLPDDVLLRAFKELSFSQRFLKAERLTPEKFSLYFTAPADTLPLLKGLNFNEEDAFVIEQPTGRNDTIHYWIKDSLLYKQDSLKMSITYLYTDSLKQLVPRTDTLNVLAKLTYDKQQKQKQEAKEKEQKEREKKKKKLKEGEVEEPEPTEFLAVDVYAPSAIDVYDYLTLSFTEPVASIDTAAFHLKQKVDSLWQDIPFDFMRDSLDLKRYNLFAEWAPGESYTFEVDSAAIRGLYGLFSDKIKKDFKAKKLEEYGQIFFNVHGADSLAFVELLDGQDKVLRTVPVVDGKADFYFLNPGKYGARLINDTNGNGVWDTGNYAEKRQPEMVYYYPMVLELKANFDLTQEWDIKAKSLDRQKPDELKKQKPDEDKKKQNRNKNNRSGNSSRNSGRGHSY
;
A
#
# COMPACT_ATOMS: atom_id res chain seq x y z
N MET A 1 20.80 -86.63 15.90
CA MET A 1 21.04 -85.17 15.89
C MET A 1 21.14 -84.50 14.49
N ARG A 2 21.04 -85.19 13.39
CA ARG A 2 21.22 -84.60 12.02
C ARG A 2 19.94 -84.05 11.35
N PRO A 3 18.68 -84.41 11.65
CA PRO A 3 17.57 -83.81 10.92
C PRO A 3 17.05 -82.51 11.53
N LEU A 4 17.34 -82.19 12.81
CA LEU A 4 16.87 -80.96 13.47
C LEU A 4 17.71 -79.75 13.00
N PHE A 5 19.00 -79.91 12.77
CA PHE A 5 19.93 -78.87 12.33
C PHE A 5 19.64 -78.40 10.88
N ARG A 6 19.17 -79.29 10.01
CA ARG A 6 18.77 -78.94 8.62
C ARG A 6 17.44 -78.17 8.60
N ARG A 7 16.54 -78.42 9.53
CA ARG A 7 15.30 -77.65 9.64
C ARG A 7 15.52 -76.26 10.25
N LEU A 8 16.48 -76.14 11.16
CA LEU A 8 16.87 -74.84 11.73
C LEU A 8 17.60 -73.96 10.68
N LEU A 9 18.48 -74.52 9.87
CA LEU A 9 19.16 -73.80 8.78
C LEU A 9 18.17 -73.36 7.67
N GLY A 10 17.16 -74.15 7.35
CA GLY A 10 16.09 -73.82 6.42
C GLY A 10 15.22 -72.66 6.93
N GLY A 11 14.91 -72.65 8.22
CA GLY A 11 14.15 -71.58 8.86
C GLY A 11 14.90 -70.23 8.88
N VAL A 12 16.21 -70.25 9.15
CA VAL A 12 17.05 -69.04 9.14
C VAL A 12 17.23 -68.49 7.72
N ALA A 13 17.35 -69.37 6.71
CA ALA A 13 17.46 -68.93 5.31
C ALA A 13 16.15 -68.28 4.78
N ILE A 14 14.99 -68.81 5.20
CA ILE A 14 13.67 -68.22 4.86
C ILE A 14 13.45 -66.91 5.62
N ALA A 15 13.85 -66.79 6.88
CA ALA A 15 13.79 -65.57 7.66
C ALA A 15 14.74 -64.49 7.10
N ALA A 16 15.93 -64.87 6.63
CA ALA A 16 16.87 -63.92 5.96
C ALA A 16 16.37 -63.44 4.60
N ALA A 17 15.60 -64.27 3.86
CA ALA A 17 15.00 -63.87 2.58
C ALA A 17 13.80 -62.92 2.77
N LEU A 18 13.14 -62.91 3.93
CA LEU A 18 12.05 -62.00 4.25
C LEU A 18 12.51 -60.63 4.79
N TYR A 19 13.81 -60.48 5.12
CA TYR A 19 14.43 -59.19 5.50
C TYR A 19 15.09 -58.47 4.35
N SER A 20 14.98 -58.95 3.11
CA SER A 20 15.37 -58.19 1.94
C SER A 20 14.32 -57.13 1.65
N CYS A 21 14.32 -56.08 2.43
CA CYS A 21 13.64 -54.84 2.05
C CYS A 21 14.23 -54.35 0.76
N ALA A 22 13.54 -54.55 -0.34
CA ALA A 22 13.82 -53.79 -1.57
C ALA A 22 13.63 -52.30 -1.20
N SER A 23 14.77 -51.58 -1.06
CA SER A 23 14.73 -50.13 -1.07
C SER A 23 14.24 -49.73 -2.46
N VAL A 24 12.99 -49.25 -2.50
CA VAL A 24 12.52 -48.54 -3.69
C VAL A 24 13.47 -47.36 -3.87
N GLY A 25 14.45 -47.49 -4.76
CA GLY A 25 15.29 -46.38 -5.18
C GLY A 25 14.32 -45.30 -5.70
N ARG A 26 14.19 -44.19 -4.98
CA ARG A 26 13.59 -43.00 -5.58
C ARG A 26 14.44 -42.74 -6.83
N ILE A 27 13.78 -42.70 -7.97
CA ILE A 27 14.36 -42.17 -9.19
C ILE A 27 14.71 -40.71 -8.85
N GLU A 28 15.95 -40.46 -8.44
CA GLU A 28 16.47 -39.11 -8.38
C GLU A 28 16.54 -38.66 -9.81
N GLY A 29 15.68 -37.72 -10.20
CA GLY A 29 15.74 -37.07 -11.51
C GLY A 29 17.16 -36.57 -11.76
N GLY A 30 17.54 -36.44 -13.02
CA GLY A 30 18.80 -35.83 -13.43
C GLY A 30 19.04 -34.44 -12.80
N PRO A 31 20.21 -33.84 -13.03
CA PRO A 31 20.46 -32.49 -12.57
C PRO A 31 19.30 -31.56 -13.02
N TYR A 32 18.89 -30.68 -12.12
CA TYR A 32 17.83 -29.73 -12.38
C TYR A 32 18.22 -28.83 -13.55
N ASP A 33 17.38 -28.75 -14.60
CA ASP A 33 17.64 -27.87 -15.73
C ASP A 33 17.34 -26.40 -15.32
N GLU A 34 18.32 -25.53 -15.48
CA GLU A 34 18.23 -24.09 -15.20
C GLU A 34 18.28 -23.28 -16.51
N THR A 35 18.34 -23.93 -17.67
CA THR A 35 18.41 -23.24 -18.96
C THR A 35 17.02 -22.81 -19.42
N PRO A 36 16.85 -21.56 -19.89
CA PRO A 36 15.58 -21.11 -20.49
C PRO A 36 15.46 -21.61 -21.93
N PRO A 37 14.22 -21.69 -22.49
CA PRO A 37 13.98 -22.01 -23.88
C PRO A 37 14.77 -21.11 -24.84
N ARG A 38 15.28 -21.68 -25.92
CA ARG A 38 16.02 -20.97 -26.96
C ARG A 38 15.20 -20.84 -28.23
N PHE A 39 15.21 -19.64 -28.84
CA PHE A 39 14.56 -19.37 -30.11
C PHE A 39 15.23 -20.19 -31.24
N ILE A 40 14.43 -20.88 -32.07
CA ILE A 40 14.88 -21.59 -33.25
C ILE A 40 14.47 -20.87 -34.54
N SER A 41 13.19 -20.63 -34.71
CA SER A 41 12.63 -20.07 -35.95
C SER A 41 11.35 -19.32 -35.73
N GLY A 42 10.95 -18.49 -36.69
CA GLY A 42 9.69 -17.78 -36.64
C GLY A 42 9.09 -17.48 -38.02
N THR A 43 7.79 -17.40 -38.05
CA THR A 43 7.03 -16.99 -39.26
C THR A 43 6.10 -15.82 -38.87
N PRO A 44 6.30 -14.60 -39.45
CA PRO A 44 7.38 -14.23 -40.38
C PRO A 44 8.77 -14.38 -39.73
N THR A 45 9.86 -14.35 -40.49
CA THR A 45 11.21 -14.29 -39.94
C THR A 45 11.41 -12.99 -39.15
N PRO A 46 12.21 -12.98 -38.05
CA PRO A 46 12.47 -11.73 -37.32
C PRO A 46 12.99 -10.64 -38.26
N GLY A 47 12.40 -9.45 -38.16
CA GLY A 47 12.75 -8.32 -39.01
C GLY A 47 12.19 -8.38 -40.45
N ALA A 48 11.29 -9.31 -40.77
CA ALA A 48 10.66 -9.40 -42.08
C ALA A 48 9.96 -8.08 -42.45
N LEU A 49 10.09 -7.70 -43.74
CA LEU A 49 9.41 -6.57 -44.33
C LEU A 49 8.19 -7.03 -45.14
N HIS A 50 7.26 -6.12 -45.47
CA HIS A 50 6.06 -6.37 -46.26
C HIS A 50 5.17 -7.49 -45.72
N HIS A 51 5.22 -7.76 -44.44
CA HIS A 51 4.36 -8.79 -43.84
C HIS A 51 2.93 -8.28 -43.68
N ASN A 52 1.96 -9.03 -44.28
CA ASN A 52 0.56 -8.66 -44.34
C ASN A 52 -0.40 -9.65 -43.68
N LYS A 53 0.15 -10.70 -43.02
CA LYS A 53 -0.68 -11.70 -42.32
C LYS A 53 -0.78 -11.35 -40.83
N ASN A 54 -1.96 -11.51 -40.28
CA ASN A 54 -2.23 -11.23 -38.86
C ASN A 54 -1.79 -12.37 -37.90
N LYS A 55 -1.23 -13.46 -38.42
CA LYS A 55 -0.81 -14.62 -37.64
C LYS A 55 0.70 -14.76 -37.66
N LEU A 56 1.28 -14.93 -36.47
CA LEU A 56 2.70 -15.23 -36.30
C LEU A 56 2.89 -16.51 -35.46
N SER A 57 3.99 -17.22 -35.72
CA SER A 57 4.37 -18.44 -35.00
C SER A 57 5.86 -18.41 -34.70
N ILE A 58 6.24 -18.64 -33.45
CA ILE A 58 7.62 -18.63 -32.97
C ILE A 58 7.91 -19.99 -32.37
N GLU A 59 9.01 -20.62 -32.78
CA GLU A 59 9.41 -21.97 -32.38
C GLU A 59 10.67 -21.96 -31.50
N PHE A 60 10.64 -22.80 -30.47
CA PHE A 60 11.68 -22.96 -29.47
C PHE A 60 12.25 -24.39 -29.49
N ASP A 61 13.43 -24.58 -28.88
CA ASP A 61 14.14 -25.87 -28.81
C ASP A 61 13.45 -26.90 -27.90
N GLU A 62 12.59 -26.43 -26.98
CA GLU A 62 11.89 -27.27 -26.02
C GLU A 62 10.40 -26.94 -25.91
N PHE A 63 9.67 -27.73 -25.10
CA PHE A 63 8.25 -27.48 -24.80
C PHE A 63 8.12 -26.27 -23.90
N ILE A 64 7.24 -25.34 -24.27
CA ILE A 64 7.04 -24.08 -23.57
C ILE A 64 5.64 -23.95 -22.99
N LYS A 65 5.52 -23.19 -21.92
CA LYS A 65 4.28 -22.67 -21.39
C LYS A 65 4.31 -21.14 -21.36
N LEU A 66 3.12 -20.54 -21.37
CA LEU A 66 2.96 -19.10 -21.27
C LEU A 66 2.41 -18.75 -19.89
N ASP A 67 3.14 -17.91 -19.15
CA ASP A 67 2.69 -17.37 -17.88
C ASP A 67 2.03 -16.01 -18.08
N LYS A 68 0.71 -15.96 -17.85
CA LYS A 68 -0.12 -14.74 -17.94
C LYS A 68 0.12 -13.93 -19.23
N PRO A 69 -0.04 -14.53 -20.41
CA PRO A 69 0.37 -13.89 -21.67
C PRO A 69 -0.31 -12.54 -21.91
N ASN A 70 -1.58 -12.38 -21.54
CA ASN A 70 -2.34 -11.13 -21.75
C ASN A 70 -1.86 -9.98 -20.82
N GLU A 71 -1.23 -10.30 -19.69
CA GLU A 71 -0.69 -9.30 -18.77
C GLU A 71 0.77 -8.95 -19.08
N LYS A 72 1.56 -9.94 -19.54
CA LYS A 72 3.01 -9.81 -19.68
C LYS A 72 3.47 -9.49 -21.09
N ILE A 73 2.77 -10.00 -22.11
CA ILE A 73 3.17 -9.76 -23.50
C ILE A 73 2.65 -8.38 -23.94
N VAL A 74 3.55 -7.54 -24.40
CA VAL A 74 3.25 -6.20 -24.91
C VAL A 74 3.39 -6.19 -26.42
N ILE A 75 2.32 -5.84 -27.10
CA ILE A 75 2.28 -5.70 -28.58
C ILE A 75 2.23 -4.21 -28.92
N SER A 76 3.14 -3.75 -29.75
CA SER A 76 3.20 -2.36 -30.18
C SER A 76 3.26 -2.26 -31.72
N PRO A 77 2.34 -1.50 -32.33
CA PRO A 77 1.23 -0.72 -31.77
C PRO A 77 0.24 -1.56 -30.97
N PRO A 78 -0.40 -0.96 -29.92
CA PRO A 78 -1.38 -1.68 -29.11
C PRO A 78 -2.57 -2.15 -29.95
N GLN A 79 -3.16 -3.29 -29.54
CA GLN A 79 -4.29 -3.90 -30.19
C GLN A 79 -5.56 -3.59 -29.39
N VAL A 80 -6.54 -2.95 -30.01
CA VAL A 80 -7.83 -2.64 -29.38
C VAL A 80 -8.64 -3.92 -29.16
N GLN A 81 -8.64 -4.81 -30.15
CA GLN A 81 -9.20 -6.14 -29.99
C GLN A 81 -8.14 -7.09 -29.43
N GLN A 82 -8.50 -7.80 -28.36
CA GLN A 82 -7.57 -8.67 -27.67
C GLN A 82 -7.01 -9.75 -28.60
N PRO A 83 -5.68 -9.85 -28.78
CA PRO A 83 -5.06 -10.87 -29.61
C PRO A 83 -5.21 -12.26 -28.99
N GLU A 84 -5.31 -13.27 -29.83
CA GLU A 84 -5.27 -14.65 -29.39
C GLU A 84 -3.82 -15.14 -29.27
N ILE A 85 -3.38 -15.45 -28.05
CA ILE A 85 -2.01 -15.88 -27.76
C ILE A 85 -2.05 -17.29 -27.14
N LYS A 86 -1.41 -18.27 -27.81
CA LYS A 86 -1.43 -19.68 -27.39
C LYS A 86 -0.05 -20.30 -27.45
N SER A 87 0.24 -21.21 -26.51
CA SER A 87 1.35 -22.18 -26.66
C SER A 87 0.84 -23.47 -27.29
N ASN A 88 1.58 -23.99 -28.23
CA ASN A 88 1.30 -25.27 -28.87
C ASN A 88 2.61 -26.07 -28.97
N GLY A 89 2.86 -26.91 -27.97
CA GLY A 89 4.08 -27.69 -27.85
C GLY A 89 5.31 -26.79 -27.69
N LYS A 90 6.15 -26.74 -28.70
CA LYS A 90 7.36 -25.92 -28.77
C LYS A 90 7.12 -24.54 -29.40
N LYS A 91 5.89 -24.17 -29.69
CA LYS A 91 5.55 -22.94 -30.44
C LYS A 91 4.66 -22.00 -29.65
N VAL A 92 4.95 -20.69 -29.76
CA VAL A 92 4.00 -19.62 -29.46
C VAL A 92 3.31 -19.22 -30.75
N VAL A 93 1.98 -19.19 -30.73
CA VAL A 93 1.16 -18.73 -31.86
C VAL A 93 0.38 -17.51 -31.40
N ILE A 94 0.51 -16.40 -32.14
CA ILE A 94 -0.23 -15.16 -31.89
C ILE A 94 -1.06 -14.84 -33.14
N THR A 95 -2.35 -14.55 -32.94
CA THR A 95 -3.25 -14.07 -33.97
C THR A 95 -3.76 -12.69 -33.56
N LEU A 96 -3.37 -11.67 -34.32
CA LEU A 96 -3.86 -10.31 -34.15
C LEU A 96 -5.27 -10.21 -34.68
N GLN A 97 -6.14 -9.53 -33.95
CA GLN A 97 -7.56 -9.37 -34.35
C GLN A 97 -7.78 -8.06 -35.11
N ASP A 98 -6.96 -7.04 -34.80
CA ASP A 98 -7.00 -5.76 -35.51
C ASP A 98 -6.36 -5.87 -36.89
N THR A 99 -6.84 -5.08 -37.84
CA THR A 99 -6.23 -4.93 -39.17
C THR A 99 -4.84 -4.31 -39.03
N LEU A 100 -3.85 -4.91 -39.67
CA LEU A 100 -2.48 -4.39 -39.65
C LEU A 100 -2.41 -2.99 -40.31
N LYS A 101 -1.81 -2.04 -39.61
CA LYS A 101 -1.56 -0.68 -40.12
C LYS A 101 -0.50 -0.73 -41.22
N PRO A 102 -0.64 0.00 -42.31
CA PRO A 102 0.37 0.06 -43.37
C PRO A 102 1.63 0.78 -42.87
N ASN A 103 2.79 0.46 -43.48
CA ASN A 103 4.09 1.08 -43.21
C ASN A 103 4.43 1.16 -41.72
N THR A 104 4.13 0.08 -40.99
CA THR A 104 4.22 0.06 -39.53
C THR A 104 5.06 -1.12 -39.05
N THR A 105 6.01 -0.85 -38.17
CA THR A 105 6.76 -1.87 -37.46
C THR A 105 5.95 -2.39 -36.29
N TYR A 106 5.72 -3.69 -36.22
CA TYR A 106 5.11 -4.40 -35.10
C TYR A 106 6.19 -5.02 -34.22
N THR A 107 6.11 -4.76 -32.93
CA THR A 107 7.03 -5.34 -31.94
C THR A 107 6.25 -6.12 -30.89
N PHE A 108 6.81 -7.24 -30.46
CA PHE A 108 6.27 -8.13 -29.44
C PHE A 108 7.32 -8.28 -28.35
N ASP A 109 7.04 -7.74 -27.20
CA ASP A 109 7.86 -7.90 -26.01
C ASP A 109 7.23 -8.98 -25.13
N PHE A 110 7.92 -10.08 -24.93
CA PHE A 110 7.42 -11.21 -24.16
C PHE A 110 7.76 -11.12 -22.68
N GLY A 111 8.63 -10.17 -22.29
CA GLY A 111 9.08 -10.07 -20.90
C GLY A 111 9.63 -11.38 -20.36
N ASP A 112 8.97 -11.95 -19.35
CA ASP A 112 9.24 -13.27 -18.75
C ASP A 112 8.06 -14.24 -18.95
N ALA A 113 7.19 -14.00 -19.94
CA ALA A 113 5.99 -14.80 -20.18
C ALA A 113 6.29 -16.19 -20.73
N ILE A 114 7.36 -16.36 -21.53
CA ILE A 114 7.75 -17.63 -22.10
C ILE A 114 8.61 -18.38 -21.10
N GLN A 115 8.19 -19.58 -20.73
CA GLN A 115 8.90 -20.45 -19.77
C GLN A 115 8.98 -21.85 -20.32
N ASP A 116 10.02 -22.61 -19.93
CA ASP A 116 10.00 -24.06 -20.18
C ASP A 116 8.81 -24.70 -19.45
N ASN A 117 8.34 -25.82 -20.00
CA ASN A 117 7.13 -26.49 -19.48
C ASN A 117 7.38 -27.24 -18.18
N ASN A 118 8.61 -27.71 -17.92
CA ASN A 118 8.94 -28.60 -16.82
C ASN A 118 9.33 -27.82 -15.57
N GLU A 119 10.42 -27.07 -15.64
CA GLU A 119 11.04 -26.37 -14.50
C GLU A 119 10.48 -24.95 -14.34
N GLY A 120 9.98 -24.34 -15.41
CA GLY A 120 9.45 -22.98 -15.41
C GLY A 120 10.52 -21.90 -15.51
N ASN A 121 11.67 -22.19 -16.10
CA ASN A 121 12.72 -21.21 -16.34
C ASN A 121 12.26 -20.18 -17.37
N PRO A 122 12.19 -18.89 -17.07
CA PRO A 122 11.71 -17.89 -18.00
C PRO A 122 12.77 -17.50 -19.02
N LEU A 123 12.38 -17.36 -20.28
CA LEU A 123 13.15 -16.66 -21.29
C LEU A 123 12.93 -15.16 -21.09
N GLU A 124 13.92 -14.48 -20.53
CA GLU A 124 13.83 -13.05 -20.23
C GLU A 124 14.24 -12.19 -21.44
N ASN A 125 13.63 -11.00 -21.56
CA ASN A 125 13.98 -9.99 -22.57
C ASN A 125 13.88 -10.48 -24.03
N PHE A 126 12.99 -11.42 -24.33
CA PHE A 126 12.79 -11.88 -25.70
C PHE A 126 11.89 -10.92 -26.47
N PHE A 127 12.40 -10.42 -27.60
CA PHE A 127 11.71 -9.51 -28.51
C PHE A 127 11.55 -10.13 -29.89
N TYR A 128 10.41 -9.85 -30.50
CA TYR A 128 10.12 -10.22 -31.86
C TYR A 128 9.55 -9.04 -32.64
N SER A 129 9.91 -8.87 -33.91
CA SER A 129 9.42 -7.77 -34.72
C SER A 129 9.31 -8.11 -36.20
N PHE A 130 8.41 -7.45 -36.89
CA PHE A 130 8.28 -7.41 -38.34
C PHE A 130 7.72 -6.05 -38.78
N SER A 131 7.78 -5.73 -40.08
CA SER A 131 7.21 -4.52 -40.66
C SER A 131 6.23 -4.85 -41.77
N THR A 132 5.16 -4.05 -41.85
CA THR A 132 4.22 -4.10 -43.00
C THR A 132 4.71 -3.23 -44.17
N GLY A 133 5.76 -2.41 -43.94
CA GLY A 133 6.34 -1.51 -44.96
C GLY A 133 7.75 -1.90 -45.40
N ASP A 134 8.42 -0.96 -46.04
CA ASP A 134 9.70 -1.13 -46.71
C ASP A 134 10.89 -1.09 -45.72
N ARG A 135 10.66 -0.71 -44.49
CA ARG A 135 11.72 -0.57 -43.45
C ARG A 135 11.24 -1.05 -42.09
N LEU A 136 12.19 -1.43 -41.29
CA LEU A 136 11.99 -1.73 -39.87
C LEU A 136 12.45 -0.50 -39.05
N ASP A 137 11.54 0.06 -38.25
CA ASP A 137 11.92 1.09 -37.29
C ASP A 137 12.70 0.43 -36.14
N SER A 138 13.87 1.01 -35.79
CA SER A 138 14.80 0.37 -34.86
C SER A 138 15.07 1.17 -33.60
N MET A 139 14.65 2.44 -33.55
CA MET A 139 14.91 3.28 -32.38
C MET A 139 14.12 2.81 -31.15
N ALA A 140 14.62 3.19 -30.00
CA ALA A 140 13.98 2.90 -28.71
C ALA A 140 14.01 4.11 -27.79
N VAL A 141 13.02 4.16 -26.88
CA VAL A 141 12.94 5.11 -25.78
C VAL A 141 12.81 4.34 -24.49
N ALA A 142 13.64 4.64 -23.52
CA ALA A 142 13.63 3.95 -22.24
C ALA A 142 13.64 4.92 -21.05
N GLY A 143 13.32 4.40 -19.88
CA GLY A 143 13.27 5.21 -18.67
C GLY A 143 12.66 4.47 -17.49
N THR A 144 12.19 5.25 -16.51
CA THR A 144 11.63 4.74 -15.26
C THR A 144 10.34 5.46 -14.89
N VAL A 145 9.39 4.73 -14.37
CA VAL A 145 8.14 5.26 -13.80
C VAL A 145 8.16 5.04 -12.28
N LEU A 146 8.07 6.14 -11.53
CA LEU A 146 7.97 6.14 -10.07
C LEU A 146 6.64 6.71 -9.62
N ASN A 147 6.13 6.23 -8.51
CA ASN A 147 5.00 6.88 -7.84
C ASN A 147 5.42 8.26 -7.34
N ALA A 148 4.67 9.29 -7.67
CA ALA A 148 5.03 10.68 -7.37
C ALA A 148 5.07 10.98 -5.87
N ALA A 149 4.20 10.37 -5.06
CA ALA A 149 4.08 10.65 -3.63
C ALA A 149 5.17 9.97 -2.77
N ASN A 150 5.79 8.87 -3.26
CA ASN A 150 6.67 8.06 -2.42
C ASN A 150 7.84 7.39 -3.14
N LEU A 151 8.07 7.73 -4.40
CA LEU A 151 9.14 7.20 -5.26
C LEU A 151 9.20 5.65 -5.34
N GLU A 152 8.08 4.97 -5.06
CA GLU A 152 7.99 3.52 -5.32
C GLU A 152 8.03 3.25 -6.82
N PRO A 153 8.79 2.26 -7.28
CA PRO A 153 8.73 1.84 -8.67
C PRO A 153 7.34 1.29 -9.02
N VAL A 154 6.77 1.76 -10.12
CA VAL A 154 5.43 1.35 -10.56
C VAL A 154 5.57 0.20 -11.56
N LYS A 155 5.14 -1.01 -11.16
CA LYS A 155 5.17 -2.21 -12.00
C LYS A 155 3.91 -2.32 -12.86
N GLY A 156 4.08 -2.76 -14.11
CA GLY A 156 2.97 -3.16 -14.99
C GLY A 156 2.22 -1.99 -15.63
N MET A 157 2.70 -0.76 -15.46
CA MET A 157 2.11 0.44 -16.05
C MET A 157 2.45 0.52 -17.54
N LEU A 158 1.49 0.84 -18.39
CA LEU A 158 1.73 1.12 -19.80
C LEU A 158 2.45 2.45 -19.94
N VAL A 159 3.47 2.49 -20.79
CA VAL A 159 4.12 3.74 -21.21
C VAL A 159 3.97 3.85 -22.71
N GLY A 160 3.45 4.97 -23.18
CA GLY A 160 3.12 5.14 -24.58
C GLY A 160 3.64 6.45 -25.19
N LEU A 161 3.83 6.42 -26.49
CA LEU A 161 4.24 7.55 -27.31
C LEU A 161 3.12 7.97 -28.24
N HIS A 162 2.97 9.29 -28.40
CA HIS A 162 2.15 9.93 -29.43
C HIS A 162 3.01 10.81 -30.34
N ALA A 163 2.97 10.60 -31.65
CA ALA A 163 3.53 11.53 -32.64
C ALA A 163 2.61 12.76 -32.82
N ASN A 164 1.32 12.62 -32.53
CA ASN A 164 0.43 13.75 -32.41
C ASN A 164 0.74 14.54 -31.11
N LEU A 165 1.32 15.73 -31.28
CA LEU A 165 1.76 16.55 -30.15
C LEU A 165 0.63 17.35 -29.48
N ALA A 166 -0.61 17.25 -29.94
CA ALA A 166 -1.75 17.92 -29.34
C ALA A 166 -2.07 17.29 -27.95
N ASP A 167 -2.36 18.13 -26.96
CA ASP A 167 -2.69 17.67 -25.61
C ASP A 167 -3.90 16.71 -25.57
N SER A 168 -4.85 16.89 -26.49
CA SER A 168 -6.00 16.02 -26.61
C SER A 168 -5.69 14.61 -27.14
N ALA A 169 -4.47 14.35 -27.64
CA ALA A 169 -4.11 13.02 -28.14
C ALA A 169 -4.18 11.99 -27.02
N PHE A 170 -3.62 12.29 -25.86
CA PHE A 170 -3.62 11.37 -24.70
C PHE A 170 -5.02 10.98 -24.22
N THR A 171 -6.00 11.89 -24.34
CA THR A 171 -7.38 11.64 -23.88
C THR A 171 -8.33 11.08 -24.94
N LYS A 172 -7.96 11.13 -26.22
CA LYS A 172 -8.88 10.80 -27.34
C LYS A 172 -8.37 9.68 -28.25
N LEU A 173 -7.05 9.47 -28.28
CA LEU A 173 -6.41 8.55 -29.20
C LEU A 173 -5.68 7.45 -28.44
N PRO A 174 -5.70 6.19 -28.90
CA PRO A 174 -4.85 5.16 -28.35
C PRO A 174 -3.39 5.47 -28.66
N PHE A 175 -2.48 5.02 -27.82
CA PHE A 175 -1.04 5.14 -28.03
C PHE A 175 -0.62 4.59 -29.40
N GLU A 176 0.37 5.22 -30.01
CA GLU A 176 0.95 4.72 -31.28
C GLU A 176 2.01 3.66 -31.03
N ARG A 177 2.77 3.82 -29.94
CA ARG A 177 3.79 2.89 -29.48
C ARG A 177 3.67 2.70 -27.99
N VAL A 178 3.86 1.47 -27.52
CA VAL A 178 3.74 1.15 -26.10
C VAL A 178 4.85 0.23 -25.63
N GLY A 179 5.20 0.39 -24.36
CA GLY A 179 5.97 -0.53 -23.55
C GLY A 179 5.29 -0.71 -22.20
N ARG A 180 5.81 -1.59 -21.35
CA ARG A 180 5.29 -1.81 -20.00
C ARG A 180 6.42 -1.78 -18.99
N THR A 181 6.15 -1.26 -17.81
CA THR A 181 7.15 -1.18 -16.73
C THR A 181 7.37 -2.54 -16.06
N ASP A 182 8.63 -2.85 -15.77
CA ASP A 182 9.06 -4.02 -14.99
C ASP A 182 8.87 -3.81 -13.46
N SER A 183 9.30 -4.76 -12.66
CA SER A 183 9.22 -4.70 -11.19
C SER A 183 10.09 -3.61 -10.55
N ARG A 184 11.01 -3.02 -11.31
CA ARG A 184 11.85 -1.87 -10.92
C ARG A 184 11.31 -0.55 -11.48
N GLY A 185 10.12 -0.57 -12.12
CA GLY A 185 9.52 0.58 -12.77
C GLY A 185 10.16 0.97 -14.10
N ARG A 186 11.10 0.18 -14.63
CA ARG A 186 11.81 0.48 -15.88
C ARG A 186 10.97 0.05 -17.08
N PHE A 187 11.00 0.84 -18.13
CA PHE A 187 10.34 0.54 -19.40
C PHE A 187 11.29 0.72 -20.57
N SER A 188 10.97 0.05 -21.67
CA SER A 188 11.62 0.25 -22.97
C SER A 188 10.57 0.12 -24.07
N ILE A 189 10.41 1.17 -24.87
CA ILE A 189 9.53 1.22 -26.05
C ILE A 189 10.42 1.07 -27.27
N ARG A 190 10.28 -0.05 -27.99
CA ARG A 190 11.10 -0.36 -29.17
C ARG A 190 10.29 -0.22 -30.46
N GLY A 191 10.98 -0.23 -31.60
CA GLY A 191 10.39 -0.10 -32.92
C GLY A 191 9.82 1.30 -33.17
N VAL A 192 10.51 2.33 -32.64
CA VAL A 192 10.10 3.72 -32.77
C VAL A 192 10.73 4.28 -34.04
N ALA A 193 9.90 4.97 -34.85
CA ALA A 193 10.34 5.68 -36.03
C ALA A 193 11.05 7.00 -35.65
N PRO A 194 11.93 7.54 -36.51
CA PRO A 194 12.45 8.89 -36.34
C PRO A 194 11.29 9.91 -36.29
N GLY A 195 11.30 10.80 -35.29
CA GLY A 195 10.22 11.79 -35.15
C GLY A 195 10.23 12.51 -33.83
N LYS A 196 9.19 13.29 -33.58
CA LYS A 196 8.94 13.99 -32.33
C LYS A 196 7.75 13.35 -31.64
N TYR A 197 7.90 13.07 -30.37
CA TYR A 197 6.86 12.37 -29.59
C TYR A 197 6.60 13.05 -28.26
N ARG A 198 5.36 12.95 -27.79
CA ARG A 198 5.04 13.10 -26.38
C ARG A 198 4.99 11.72 -25.71
N ILE A 199 5.44 11.65 -24.46
CA ILE A 199 5.46 10.43 -23.67
C ILE A 199 4.52 10.54 -22.49
N TYR A 200 3.76 9.46 -22.26
CA TYR A 200 2.81 9.32 -21.15
C TYR A 200 2.92 7.95 -20.54
N ALA A 201 2.55 7.85 -19.26
CA ALA A 201 2.29 6.56 -18.64
C ALA A 201 0.84 6.49 -18.18
N LEU A 202 0.24 5.29 -18.26
CA LEU A 202 -1.17 5.07 -17.98
C LEU A 202 -1.37 3.71 -17.32
N GLN A 203 -2.05 3.71 -16.17
CA GLN A 203 -2.63 2.48 -15.62
C GLN A 203 -4.03 2.29 -16.21
N ASP A 204 -4.04 1.78 -17.43
CA ASP A 204 -5.23 1.60 -18.26
C ASP A 204 -6.15 0.52 -17.66
N ALA A 205 -7.29 0.94 -17.14
CA ALA A 205 -8.23 0.06 -16.45
C ALA A 205 -9.25 -0.57 -17.42
N ASP A 206 -9.59 0.12 -18.51
CA ASP A 206 -10.59 -0.30 -19.48
C ASP A 206 -9.99 -0.83 -20.80
N GLN A 207 -8.65 -0.85 -20.91
CA GLN A 207 -7.87 -1.36 -22.05
C GLN A 207 -8.16 -0.61 -23.38
N ASN A 208 -8.42 0.69 -23.28
CA ASN A 208 -8.64 1.56 -24.43
C ASN A 208 -7.37 2.27 -24.93
N PHE A 209 -6.26 2.15 -24.18
CA PHE A 209 -4.95 2.76 -24.45
C PHE A 209 -4.96 4.29 -24.52
N ALA A 210 -5.94 4.93 -23.88
CA ALA A 210 -6.09 6.36 -23.80
C ALA A 210 -6.56 6.77 -22.38
N TYR A 211 -6.19 7.94 -21.90
CA TYR A 211 -6.67 8.43 -20.61
C TYR A 211 -8.13 8.86 -20.68
N SER A 212 -9.01 8.04 -20.14
CA SER A 212 -10.46 8.22 -20.22
C SER A 212 -11.12 8.59 -18.90
N GLN A 213 -10.50 8.22 -17.77
CA GLN A 213 -11.10 8.35 -16.44
C GLN A 213 -10.13 8.97 -15.42
N PRO A 214 -10.59 9.94 -14.60
CA PRO A 214 -9.75 10.53 -13.52
C PRO A 214 -9.33 9.52 -12.44
N THR A 215 -9.92 8.32 -12.44
CA THR A 215 -9.57 7.23 -11.53
C THR A 215 -8.32 6.47 -11.94
N GLU A 216 -7.88 6.62 -13.18
CA GLU A 216 -6.66 6.02 -13.70
C GLU A 216 -5.43 6.76 -13.19
N VAL A 217 -4.37 6.00 -12.92
CA VAL A 217 -3.07 6.58 -12.56
C VAL A 217 -2.35 6.95 -13.83
N ILE A 218 -1.85 8.18 -13.91
CA ILE A 218 -1.18 8.72 -15.09
C ILE A 218 0.18 9.29 -14.74
N ALA A 219 1.03 9.43 -15.73
CA ALA A 219 2.20 10.29 -15.69
C ALA A 219 2.42 10.93 -17.05
N PHE A 220 2.93 12.15 -17.05
CA PHE A 220 3.26 12.87 -18.28
C PHE A 220 4.54 13.68 -18.12
N ASN A 221 5.18 13.96 -19.26
CA ASN A 221 6.34 14.84 -19.35
C ASN A 221 6.05 15.89 -20.40
N ASP A 222 6.33 17.15 -20.08
CA ASP A 222 6.11 18.27 -20.99
C ASP A 222 7.19 18.35 -22.09
N SER A 223 8.31 17.65 -21.90
CA SER A 223 9.40 17.60 -22.89
C SER A 223 9.02 16.78 -24.12
N ILE A 224 9.45 17.24 -25.28
CA ILE A 224 9.33 16.49 -26.53
C ILE A 224 10.45 15.47 -26.58
N ILE A 225 10.09 14.21 -26.80
CA ILE A 225 11.02 13.09 -26.98
C ILE A 225 11.41 13.00 -28.45
N ILE A 226 12.71 13.01 -28.70
CA ILE A 226 13.29 12.81 -30.04
C ILE A 226 14.21 11.60 -29.96
N PRO A 227 13.73 10.42 -30.39
CA PRO A 227 14.56 9.21 -30.38
C PRO A 227 15.79 9.39 -31.26
N SER A 228 16.92 8.93 -30.76
CA SER A 228 18.19 8.91 -31.49
C SER A 228 18.97 7.64 -31.15
N MET A 229 20.07 7.43 -31.85
CA MET A 229 20.99 6.32 -31.59
C MET A 229 22.43 6.77 -31.75
N GLU A 230 23.30 6.17 -30.97
CA GLU A 230 24.76 6.36 -31.05
C GLU A 230 25.46 5.03 -30.89
N GLU A 231 26.68 4.94 -31.42
CA GLU A 231 27.52 3.77 -31.22
C GLU A 231 28.37 3.95 -29.97
N ARG A 232 28.34 2.94 -29.10
CA ARG A 232 29.14 2.89 -27.87
C ARG A 232 29.91 1.57 -27.79
N MET A 233 30.99 1.59 -27.02
CA MET A 233 31.76 0.38 -26.66
C MET A 233 31.32 -0.11 -25.28
N ARG A 234 31.17 -1.41 -25.13
CA ARG A 234 30.98 -2.04 -23.81
C ARG A 234 32.01 -3.16 -23.63
N GLN A 235 32.37 -3.37 -22.37
CA GLN A 235 33.24 -4.50 -21.99
C GLN A 235 32.34 -5.66 -21.54
N ASP A 236 32.38 -6.74 -22.32
CA ASP A 236 31.73 -8.00 -21.95
C ASP A 236 32.79 -8.87 -21.22
N THR A 237 32.56 -9.17 -19.95
CA THR A 237 33.44 -9.98 -19.11
C THR A 237 32.88 -11.38 -18.99
N THR A 238 33.64 -12.38 -19.43
CA THR A 238 33.35 -13.79 -19.15
C THR A 238 34.14 -14.25 -17.92
N TRP A 239 33.53 -15.13 -17.13
CA TRP A 239 34.07 -15.60 -15.87
C TRP A 239 34.29 -17.11 -15.93
N ILE A 240 35.42 -17.59 -15.43
CA ILE A 240 35.72 -19.03 -15.25
C ILE A 240 34.95 -19.54 -14.03
N ASP A 241 34.96 -18.75 -12.96
CA ASP A 241 34.23 -18.99 -11.71
C ASP A 241 33.74 -17.65 -11.09
N SER A 242 33.13 -17.69 -9.92
CA SER A 242 32.57 -16.50 -9.28
C SER A 242 33.59 -15.40 -8.90
N LEU A 243 34.89 -15.67 -9.02
CA LEU A 243 35.98 -14.77 -8.60
C LEU A 243 37.01 -14.52 -9.70
N THR A 244 37.08 -15.41 -10.72
CA THR A 244 38.15 -15.41 -11.73
C THR A 244 37.58 -14.98 -13.08
N VAL A 245 38.09 -13.87 -13.61
CA VAL A 245 37.75 -13.39 -14.95
C VAL A 245 38.47 -14.27 -15.98
N ASP A 246 37.74 -14.77 -16.98
CA ASP A 246 38.29 -15.48 -18.13
C ASP A 246 38.79 -14.51 -19.19
N THR A 247 37.85 -13.71 -19.74
CA THR A 247 38.16 -12.81 -20.84
C THR A 247 37.32 -11.53 -20.74
N ILE A 248 37.95 -10.41 -21.10
CA ILE A 248 37.26 -9.13 -21.29
C ILE A 248 37.31 -8.77 -22.77
N VAL A 249 36.16 -8.70 -23.41
CA VAL A 249 36.05 -8.37 -24.84
C VAL A 249 35.32 -7.03 -24.98
N GLU A 250 35.92 -6.08 -25.68
CA GLU A 250 35.23 -4.86 -26.05
C GLU A 250 34.33 -5.11 -27.26
N ARG A 251 33.07 -4.80 -27.14
CA ARG A 251 32.07 -4.92 -28.21
C ARG A 251 31.43 -3.60 -28.48
N GLN A 252 31.34 -3.22 -29.74
CA GLN A 252 30.57 -2.12 -30.23
C GLN A 252 29.07 -2.49 -30.19
N TYR A 253 28.23 -1.58 -29.67
CA TYR A 253 26.78 -1.75 -29.66
C TYR A 253 26.10 -0.43 -29.96
N THR A 254 24.89 -0.53 -30.51
CA THR A 254 24.03 0.64 -30.73
C THR A 254 23.32 0.99 -29.43
N HIS A 255 23.54 2.21 -28.95
CA HIS A 255 22.88 2.77 -27.79
C HIS A 255 21.75 3.68 -28.23
N TYR A 256 20.56 3.46 -27.70
CA TYR A 256 19.35 4.23 -28.02
C TYR A 256 19.09 5.28 -26.96
N LEU A 257 18.73 6.48 -27.40
CA LEU A 257 18.43 7.64 -26.56
C LEU A 257 17.03 8.19 -26.86
N PRO A 258 16.34 8.80 -25.87
CA PRO A 258 16.73 8.85 -24.46
C PRO A 258 16.51 7.50 -23.74
N ASP A 259 17.35 7.23 -22.76
CA ASP A 259 17.29 6.02 -21.93
C ASP A 259 17.03 6.31 -20.44
N ASP A 260 16.93 7.60 -20.10
CA ASP A 260 16.80 8.14 -18.74
C ASP A 260 15.48 8.89 -18.48
N VAL A 261 14.47 8.66 -19.29
CA VAL A 261 13.17 9.34 -19.14
C VAL A 261 12.55 8.99 -17.80
N LEU A 262 12.35 9.99 -16.96
CA LEU A 262 11.67 9.83 -15.67
C LEU A 262 10.23 10.30 -15.75
N LEU A 263 9.30 9.42 -15.37
CA LEU A 263 7.88 9.70 -15.26
C LEU A 263 7.42 9.52 -13.82
N ARG A 264 6.69 10.49 -13.29
CA ARG A 264 6.14 10.45 -11.93
C ARG A 264 4.66 10.18 -12.00
N ALA A 265 4.26 8.98 -11.59
CA ALA A 265 2.89 8.50 -11.67
C ALA A 265 2.06 9.02 -10.50
N PHE A 266 0.89 9.55 -10.80
CA PHE A 266 -0.05 10.08 -9.82
C PHE A 266 -1.50 9.80 -10.25
N LYS A 267 -2.39 9.88 -9.29
CA LYS A 267 -3.83 9.85 -9.52
C LYS A 267 -4.40 11.25 -9.31
N GLU A 268 -5.20 11.72 -10.24
CA GLU A 268 -5.88 13.00 -10.10
C GLU A 268 -6.92 12.96 -8.97
N LEU A 269 -7.06 14.07 -8.25
CA LEU A 269 -8.17 14.22 -7.33
C LEU A 269 -9.46 14.41 -8.13
N SER A 270 -10.40 13.52 -7.94
CA SER A 270 -11.73 13.68 -8.50
C SER A 270 -12.57 14.51 -7.53
N PHE A 271 -12.88 15.73 -7.91
CA PHE A 271 -13.78 16.62 -7.15
C PHE A 271 -15.26 16.40 -7.50
N SER A 272 -15.59 15.25 -8.10
CA SER A 272 -16.99 14.94 -8.39
C SER A 272 -17.77 14.68 -7.10
N GLN A 273 -18.51 15.69 -6.66
CA GLN A 273 -19.34 15.61 -5.47
C GLN A 273 -20.62 14.82 -5.75
N ARG A 274 -20.80 13.72 -5.06
CA ARG A 274 -21.98 12.85 -5.15
C ARG A 274 -22.31 12.27 -3.78
N PHE A 275 -23.57 12.13 -3.50
CA PHE A 275 -24.02 11.33 -2.36
C PHE A 275 -23.81 9.85 -2.64
N LEU A 276 -23.18 9.12 -1.73
CA LEU A 276 -22.91 7.69 -1.85
C LEU A 276 -23.97 6.85 -1.15
N LYS A 277 -24.13 7.08 0.14
CA LYS A 277 -25.07 6.33 0.98
C LYS A 277 -25.35 7.04 2.30
N ALA A 278 -26.48 6.67 2.90
CA ALA A 278 -26.75 6.86 4.32
C ALA A 278 -26.68 5.48 5.01
N GLU A 279 -26.13 5.43 6.22
CA GLU A 279 -26.03 4.21 6.99
C GLU A 279 -26.32 4.46 8.47
N ARG A 280 -27.20 3.64 9.07
CA ARG A 280 -27.56 3.67 10.47
C ARG A 280 -27.34 2.29 11.07
N LEU A 281 -26.16 2.09 11.64
CA LEU A 281 -25.76 0.80 12.21
C LEU A 281 -26.43 0.55 13.55
N THR A 282 -26.52 1.59 14.38
CA THR A 282 -27.14 1.59 15.71
C THR A 282 -28.30 2.56 15.75
N PRO A 283 -29.21 2.44 16.75
CA PRO A 283 -30.34 3.36 16.87
C PRO A 283 -29.92 4.81 17.02
N GLU A 284 -28.82 5.05 17.73
CA GLU A 284 -28.41 6.38 18.22
C GLU A 284 -27.66 7.21 17.18
N LYS A 285 -27.15 6.57 16.09
CA LYS A 285 -26.28 7.26 15.13
C LYS A 285 -26.57 6.86 13.70
N PHE A 286 -26.64 7.84 12.79
CA PHE A 286 -26.54 7.60 11.34
C PHE A 286 -25.42 8.41 10.72
N SER A 287 -24.97 7.97 9.56
CA SER A 287 -23.85 8.58 8.83
C SER A 287 -24.23 8.82 7.38
N LEU A 288 -23.78 9.95 6.85
CA LEU A 288 -23.86 10.30 5.43
C LEU A 288 -22.46 10.25 4.83
N TYR A 289 -22.35 9.67 3.63
CA TYR A 289 -21.08 9.52 2.91
C TYR A 289 -21.18 10.15 1.54
N PHE A 290 -20.16 10.91 1.17
CA PHE A 290 -20.03 11.57 -0.13
C PHE A 290 -18.72 11.18 -0.81
N THR A 291 -18.64 11.39 -2.12
CA THR A 291 -17.47 11.00 -2.94
C THR A 291 -16.30 11.96 -2.81
N ALA A 292 -16.54 13.20 -2.43
CA ALA A 292 -15.55 14.26 -2.37
C ALA A 292 -15.82 15.20 -1.19
N PRO A 293 -14.80 15.93 -0.74
CA PRO A 293 -14.95 16.99 0.25
C PRO A 293 -15.95 18.09 -0.17
N ALA A 294 -16.58 18.72 0.80
CA ALA A 294 -17.43 19.89 0.59
C ALA A 294 -17.15 20.96 1.66
N ASP A 295 -17.23 22.23 1.26
CA ASP A 295 -17.02 23.35 2.17
C ASP A 295 -18.16 23.51 3.18
N THR A 296 -19.36 23.02 2.83
CA THR A 296 -20.57 23.16 3.63
C THR A 296 -21.20 21.82 3.96
N LEU A 297 -21.85 21.76 5.12
CA LEU A 297 -22.68 20.63 5.50
C LEU A 297 -23.93 20.54 4.60
N PRO A 298 -24.42 19.31 4.31
CA PRO A 298 -25.70 19.15 3.65
C PRO A 298 -26.83 19.68 4.54
N LEU A 299 -27.80 20.37 3.94
CA LEU A 299 -29.02 20.79 4.64
C LEU A 299 -29.92 19.57 4.81
N LEU A 300 -30.20 19.22 6.06
CA LEU A 300 -31.07 18.10 6.42
C LEU A 300 -32.42 18.65 6.89
N LYS A 301 -33.52 18.08 6.38
CA LYS A 301 -34.87 18.38 6.81
C LYS A 301 -35.63 17.10 7.12
N GLY A 302 -36.13 16.97 8.34
CA GLY A 302 -36.96 15.85 8.76
C GLY A 302 -38.32 15.82 8.04
N LEU A 303 -38.79 14.63 7.66
CA LEU A 303 -40.10 14.40 7.05
C LEU A 303 -41.06 13.69 8.02
N ASN A 304 -40.54 12.92 8.97
CA ASN A 304 -41.32 12.26 10.02
C ASN A 304 -40.83 12.60 11.43
N PHE A 305 -39.98 13.63 11.56
CA PHE A 305 -39.45 14.13 12.82
C PHE A 305 -39.11 15.63 12.69
N ASN A 306 -38.91 16.30 13.82
CA ASN A 306 -38.32 17.64 13.85
C ASN A 306 -36.81 17.54 13.95
N GLU A 307 -36.09 18.16 13.03
CA GLU A 307 -34.63 18.20 12.98
C GLU A 307 -33.99 19.23 13.90
N GLU A 308 -34.76 20.20 14.39
CA GLU A 308 -34.25 21.28 15.23
C GLU A 308 -33.67 20.73 16.54
N ASP A 309 -32.38 20.99 16.75
CA ASP A 309 -31.61 20.52 17.91
C ASP A 309 -31.62 18.97 18.14
N ALA A 310 -32.00 18.19 17.11
CA ALA A 310 -32.15 16.75 17.23
C ALA A 310 -30.81 16.00 17.24
N PHE A 311 -29.71 16.63 16.77
CA PHE A 311 -28.45 15.96 16.49
C PHE A 311 -27.24 16.66 17.10
N VAL A 312 -26.22 15.85 17.43
CA VAL A 312 -24.84 16.30 17.56
C VAL A 312 -24.10 15.84 16.30
N ILE A 313 -23.46 16.76 15.60
CA ILE A 313 -22.82 16.51 14.31
C ILE A 313 -21.33 16.32 14.52
N GLU A 314 -20.80 15.22 14.01
CA GLU A 314 -19.38 14.85 14.03
C GLU A 314 -18.85 14.80 12.60
N GLN A 315 -17.71 15.43 12.34
CA GLN A 315 -17.04 15.50 11.05
C GLN A 315 -15.66 14.84 11.15
N PRO A 316 -15.57 13.50 11.13
CA PRO A 316 -14.33 12.79 11.46
C PRO A 316 -13.19 13.03 10.48
N THR A 317 -13.49 13.50 9.27
CA THR A 317 -12.46 13.85 8.27
C THR A 317 -12.15 15.35 8.24
N GLY A 318 -12.99 16.19 8.89
CA GLY A 318 -12.92 17.65 8.80
C GLY A 318 -13.25 18.21 7.40
N ARG A 319 -13.71 17.35 6.46
CA ARG A 319 -13.91 17.69 5.04
C ARG A 319 -15.34 17.55 4.54
N ASN A 320 -16.28 17.22 5.40
CA ASN A 320 -17.70 17.00 5.06
C ASN A 320 -17.96 15.88 4.02
N ASP A 321 -17.01 15.01 3.76
CA ASP A 321 -17.20 13.82 2.93
C ASP A 321 -17.77 12.63 3.72
N THR A 322 -17.57 12.63 5.02
CA THR A 322 -18.14 11.71 5.99
C THR A 322 -18.69 12.51 7.17
N ILE A 323 -19.99 12.36 7.45
CA ILE A 323 -20.67 13.11 8.50
C ILE A 323 -21.46 12.14 9.35
N HIS A 324 -21.26 12.19 10.66
CA HIS A 324 -22.01 11.42 11.64
C HIS A 324 -23.01 12.32 12.37
N TYR A 325 -24.23 11.85 12.48
CA TYR A 325 -25.32 12.49 13.23
C TYR A 325 -25.67 11.62 14.44
N TRP A 326 -25.32 12.09 15.62
CA TRP A 326 -25.71 11.48 16.88
C TRP A 326 -27.04 12.02 17.32
N ILE A 327 -28.04 11.14 17.54
CA ILE A 327 -29.42 11.50 17.81
C ILE A 327 -29.55 11.77 19.31
N LYS A 328 -29.90 12.99 19.70
CA LYS A 328 -30.12 13.37 21.10
C LYS A 328 -31.49 12.93 21.63
N ASP A 329 -32.54 13.06 20.80
CA ASP A 329 -33.90 12.77 21.20
C ASP A 329 -34.18 11.27 21.31
N SER A 330 -34.60 10.86 22.51
CA SER A 330 -34.91 9.46 22.80
C SER A 330 -36.11 8.91 22.02
N LEU A 331 -37.07 9.75 21.66
CA LEU A 331 -38.19 9.34 20.83
C LEU A 331 -37.76 9.10 19.39
N LEU A 332 -36.76 9.85 18.93
CA LEU A 332 -36.25 9.75 17.57
C LEU A 332 -35.36 8.53 17.38
N TYR A 333 -34.43 8.25 18.30
CA TYR A 333 -33.57 7.09 18.14
C TYR A 333 -34.29 5.75 18.35
N LYS A 334 -35.47 5.72 18.98
CA LYS A 334 -36.32 4.53 19.09
C LYS A 334 -37.07 4.20 17.81
N GLN A 335 -37.19 5.14 16.86
CA GLN A 335 -37.83 4.88 15.58
C GLN A 335 -36.95 3.99 14.71
N ASP A 336 -37.52 2.95 14.10
CA ASP A 336 -36.78 2.03 13.19
C ASP A 336 -36.36 2.73 11.90
N SER A 337 -37.10 3.74 11.45
CA SER A 337 -36.81 4.46 10.22
C SER A 337 -36.90 5.97 10.39
N LEU A 338 -35.94 6.69 9.84
CA LEU A 338 -35.91 8.13 9.75
C LEU A 338 -36.07 8.56 8.30
N LYS A 339 -37.17 9.30 8.02
CA LYS A 339 -37.40 9.86 6.69
C LYS A 339 -36.97 11.33 6.70
N MET A 340 -36.12 11.70 5.76
CA MET A 340 -35.55 13.04 5.65
C MET A 340 -35.27 13.41 4.20
N SER A 341 -35.23 14.68 3.90
CA SER A 341 -34.64 15.20 2.68
C SER A 341 -33.24 15.77 3.00
N ILE A 342 -32.31 15.56 2.12
CA ILE A 342 -30.98 16.17 2.18
C ILE A 342 -30.76 17.01 0.93
N THR A 343 -30.30 18.26 1.13
CA THR A 343 -29.88 19.13 0.03
C THR A 343 -28.37 19.34 0.13
N TYR A 344 -27.67 19.01 -0.93
CA TYR A 344 -26.21 19.06 -1.00
C TYR A 344 -25.74 19.49 -2.40
N LEU A 345 -24.48 19.89 -2.52
CA LEU A 345 -23.87 20.20 -3.83
C LEU A 345 -23.54 18.91 -4.57
N TYR A 346 -24.00 18.81 -5.80
CA TYR A 346 -23.81 17.67 -6.69
C TYR A 346 -23.10 18.12 -7.95
N THR A 347 -22.12 17.35 -8.42
CA THR A 347 -21.43 17.62 -9.69
C THR A 347 -22.24 17.05 -10.85
N ASP A 348 -22.75 17.92 -11.71
CA ASP A 348 -23.55 17.56 -12.89
C ASP A 348 -22.70 17.03 -14.06
N SER A 349 -23.33 16.74 -15.20
CA SER A 349 -22.66 16.25 -16.42
C SER A 349 -21.71 17.28 -17.05
N LEU A 350 -21.89 18.57 -16.75
CA LEU A 350 -21.03 19.67 -17.19
C LEU A 350 -19.91 19.97 -16.20
N LYS A 351 -19.72 19.11 -15.17
CA LYS A 351 -18.75 19.26 -14.08
C LYS A 351 -18.99 20.51 -13.21
N GLN A 352 -20.22 21.03 -13.18
CA GLN A 352 -20.60 22.16 -12.33
C GLN A 352 -21.24 21.66 -11.03
N LEU A 353 -20.96 22.36 -9.92
CA LEU A 353 -21.59 22.10 -8.63
C LEU A 353 -22.97 22.75 -8.60
N VAL A 354 -24.01 21.93 -8.55
CA VAL A 354 -25.41 22.37 -8.49
C VAL A 354 -26.09 21.81 -7.24
N PRO A 355 -27.01 22.56 -6.61
CA PRO A 355 -27.80 22.04 -5.49
C PRO A 355 -28.68 20.86 -5.94
N ARG A 356 -28.64 19.77 -5.17
CA ARG A 356 -29.50 18.61 -5.39
C ARG A 356 -30.18 18.21 -4.09
N THR A 357 -31.46 17.88 -4.16
CA THR A 357 -32.24 17.39 -3.02
C THR A 357 -32.66 15.95 -3.27
N ASP A 358 -32.25 15.06 -2.36
CA ASP A 358 -32.63 13.66 -2.37
C ASP A 358 -33.44 13.33 -1.09
N THR A 359 -34.43 12.43 -1.22
CA THR A 359 -35.20 11.93 -0.08
C THR A 359 -34.63 10.61 0.38
N LEU A 360 -34.33 10.51 1.66
CA LEU A 360 -33.75 9.33 2.28
C LEU A 360 -34.72 8.67 3.24
N ASN A 361 -34.72 7.35 3.28
CA ASN A 361 -35.32 6.54 4.32
C ASN A 361 -34.21 5.74 5.01
N VAL A 362 -33.76 6.21 6.17
CA VAL A 362 -32.60 5.64 6.87
C VAL A 362 -33.09 4.64 7.92
N LEU A 363 -32.97 3.37 7.59
CA LEU A 363 -33.36 2.25 8.45
C LEU A 363 -32.23 1.89 9.41
N ALA A 364 -32.56 1.66 10.69
CA ALA A 364 -31.60 1.13 11.65
C ALA A 364 -31.32 -0.37 11.35
N LYS A 365 -30.05 -0.72 11.09
CA LYS A 365 -29.65 -2.15 10.93
C LYS A 365 -29.88 -2.92 12.23
N LEU A 366 -29.51 -2.32 13.37
CA LEU A 366 -29.87 -2.79 14.70
C LEU A 366 -30.96 -1.85 15.23
N THR A 367 -32.18 -2.35 15.38
CA THR A 367 -33.28 -1.56 15.95
C THR A 367 -33.13 -1.42 17.48
N TYR A 368 -33.73 -0.38 18.06
CA TYR A 368 -33.67 -0.14 19.49
C TYR A 368 -34.14 -1.35 20.30
N ASP A 369 -35.27 -1.97 19.91
CA ASP A 369 -35.81 -3.13 20.62
C ASP A 369 -34.89 -4.35 20.57
N LYS A 370 -34.26 -4.58 19.41
CA LYS A 370 -33.23 -5.65 19.28
C LYS A 370 -32.01 -5.36 20.13
N GLN A 371 -31.56 -4.11 20.17
CA GLN A 371 -30.43 -3.69 20.99
C GLN A 371 -30.73 -3.91 22.49
N GLN A 372 -31.93 -3.50 22.95
CA GLN A 372 -32.36 -3.70 24.34
C GLN A 372 -32.45 -5.18 24.70
N LYS A 373 -33.01 -5.98 23.79
CA LYS A 373 -33.06 -7.44 23.98
C LYS A 373 -31.67 -8.06 24.10
N GLN A 374 -30.73 -7.66 23.25
CA GLN A 374 -29.33 -8.13 23.34
C GLN A 374 -28.67 -7.70 24.66
N LYS A 375 -28.89 -6.47 25.11
CA LYS A 375 -28.40 -5.99 26.40
C LYS A 375 -28.98 -6.80 27.56
N GLN A 376 -30.28 -7.09 27.51
CA GLN A 376 -30.96 -7.89 28.55
C GLN A 376 -30.43 -9.32 28.58
N GLU A 377 -30.29 -9.97 27.41
CA GLU A 377 -29.72 -11.32 27.31
C GLU A 377 -28.28 -11.38 27.82
N ALA A 378 -27.49 -10.34 27.58
CA ALA A 378 -26.12 -10.24 28.09
C ALA A 378 -26.11 -10.10 29.63
N LYS A 379 -26.96 -9.25 30.19
CA LYS A 379 -27.14 -9.09 31.65
C LYS A 379 -27.59 -10.41 32.33
N GLU A 380 -28.54 -11.12 31.73
CA GLU A 380 -29.00 -12.43 32.26
C GLU A 380 -27.89 -13.49 32.23
N LYS A 381 -27.05 -13.51 31.18
CA LYS A 381 -25.90 -14.40 31.13
C LYS A 381 -24.88 -14.08 32.22
N GLU A 382 -24.58 -12.82 32.40
CA GLU A 382 -23.65 -12.34 33.43
C GLU A 382 -24.17 -12.68 34.83
N GLN A 383 -25.46 -12.46 35.10
CA GLN A 383 -26.08 -12.87 36.37
C GLN A 383 -25.98 -14.36 36.61
N LYS A 384 -26.28 -15.20 35.62
CA LYS A 384 -26.15 -16.68 35.73
C LYS A 384 -24.71 -17.12 35.98
N GLU A 385 -23.72 -16.43 35.38
CA GLU A 385 -22.30 -16.72 35.65
C GLU A 385 -21.91 -16.32 37.06
N ARG A 386 -22.38 -15.16 37.54
CA ARG A 386 -22.18 -14.69 38.93
C ARG A 386 -22.81 -15.64 39.95
N GLU A 387 -24.04 -16.08 39.73
CA GLU A 387 -24.68 -17.11 40.60
C GLU A 387 -23.90 -18.40 40.64
N LYS A 388 -23.31 -18.83 39.50
CA LYS A 388 -22.43 -20.01 39.48
C LYS A 388 -21.12 -19.79 40.25
N LYS A 389 -20.58 -18.57 40.21
CA LYS A 389 -19.37 -18.16 41.00
C LYS A 389 -19.73 -18.09 42.49
N LYS A 390 -20.87 -17.45 42.86
CA LYS A 390 -21.38 -17.40 44.26
C LYS A 390 -21.52 -18.79 44.88
N LYS A 391 -22.05 -19.78 44.14
CA LYS A 391 -22.17 -21.16 44.61
C LYS A 391 -20.83 -21.89 44.83
N LYS A 392 -19.72 -21.31 44.36
CA LYS A 392 -18.36 -21.86 44.50
C LYS A 392 -17.52 -21.10 45.54
N LEU A 393 -17.99 -19.99 46.08
CA LEU A 393 -17.32 -19.20 47.12
C LEU A 393 -17.22 -20.02 48.42
N LYS A 394 -16.05 -20.00 49.06
CA LYS A 394 -15.81 -20.61 50.36
C LYS A 394 -16.27 -19.67 51.47
N GLU A 395 -16.63 -20.26 52.64
CA GLU A 395 -17.00 -19.47 53.83
C GLU A 395 -15.91 -18.46 54.18
N GLY A 396 -16.27 -17.12 54.13
CA GLY A 396 -15.37 -16.01 54.44
C GLY A 396 -14.94 -15.12 53.25
N GLU A 397 -15.31 -15.46 52.01
CA GLU A 397 -15.06 -14.59 50.86
C GLU A 397 -16.19 -13.57 50.68
N VAL A 398 -15.81 -12.30 50.42
CA VAL A 398 -16.76 -11.16 50.26
C VAL A 398 -17.44 -11.24 48.90
N GLU A 399 -18.76 -11.09 48.88
CA GLU A 399 -19.56 -11.05 47.65
C GLU A 399 -19.26 -9.80 46.84
N GLU A 400 -18.96 -9.92 45.54
CA GLU A 400 -18.78 -8.79 44.63
C GLU A 400 -20.11 -8.03 44.48
N PRO A 401 -20.10 -6.65 44.56
CA PRO A 401 -21.30 -5.85 44.43
C PRO A 401 -21.95 -6.00 43.05
N GLU A 402 -23.24 -5.70 42.94
CA GLU A 402 -23.95 -5.71 41.66
C GLU A 402 -23.32 -4.71 40.68
N PRO A 403 -23.16 -5.05 39.40
CA PRO A 403 -22.55 -4.17 38.43
C PRO A 403 -23.48 -2.98 38.15
N THR A 404 -23.01 -1.81 38.45
CA THR A 404 -23.60 -0.56 37.96
C THR A 404 -23.18 -0.35 36.52
N GLU A 405 -24.10 0.01 35.61
CA GLU A 405 -23.77 0.30 34.23
C GLU A 405 -23.19 1.72 34.15
N PHE A 406 -21.90 1.81 33.87
CA PHE A 406 -21.19 3.07 33.70
C PHE A 406 -20.94 3.40 32.23
N LEU A 407 -20.70 4.68 31.94
CA LEU A 407 -20.15 5.13 30.68
C LEU A 407 -18.78 4.49 30.49
N ALA A 408 -18.62 3.69 29.44
CA ALA A 408 -17.32 3.08 29.15
C ALA A 408 -16.32 4.14 28.68
N VAL A 409 -15.20 4.22 29.39
CA VAL A 409 -14.09 5.14 29.13
C VAL A 409 -12.83 4.33 28.93
N ASP A 410 -12.21 4.49 27.78
CA ASP A 410 -10.86 3.96 27.52
C ASP A 410 -9.84 5.09 27.72
N VAL A 411 -8.87 4.87 28.60
CA VAL A 411 -7.85 5.86 28.92
C VAL A 411 -6.51 5.37 28.40
N TYR A 412 -6.03 5.98 27.34
CA TYR A 412 -4.68 5.82 26.87
C TYR A 412 -3.73 6.57 27.82
N ALA A 413 -3.10 5.82 28.70
CA ALA A 413 -2.06 6.27 29.61
C ALA A 413 -0.98 5.17 29.62
N PRO A 414 0.05 5.27 28.75
CA PRO A 414 1.12 4.28 28.71
C PRO A 414 1.91 4.32 30.03
N SER A 415 2.42 3.16 30.46
CA SER A 415 3.22 3.06 31.71
C SER A 415 4.47 3.95 31.70
N ALA A 416 4.99 4.27 30.51
CA ALA A 416 6.04 5.24 30.26
C ALA A 416 5.58 6.17 29.13
N ILE A 417 5.20 7.41 29.52
CA ILE A 417 4.74 8.43 28.57
C ILE A 417 5.92 9.21 28.01
N ASP A 418 5.88 9.57 26.74
CA ASP A 418 6.85 10.48 26.15
C ASP A 418 6.65 11.91 26.66
N VAL A 419 7.74 12.67 26.84
CA VAL A 419 7.70 14.04 27.43
C VAL A 419 6.90 15.04 26.58
N TYR A 420 6.60 14.72 25.34
CA TYR A 420 5.81 15.53 24.40
C TYR A 420 4.41 14.96 24.14
N ASP A 421 4.07 13.81 24.74
CA ASP A 421 2.80 13.12 24.54
C ASP A 421 1.73 13.61 25.52
N TYR A 422 0.51 13.15 25.36
CA TYR A 422 -0.64 13.51 26.17
C TYR A 422 -1.50 12.29 26.49
N LEU A 423 -2.28 12.36 27.55
CA LEU A 423 -3.25 11.32 27.85
C LEU A 423 -4.50 11.51 26.96
N THR A 424 -5.08 10.40 26.51
CA THR A 424 -6.31 10.43 25.74
C THR A 424 -7.41 9.63 26.43
N LEU A 425 -8.57 10.27 26.61
CA LEU A 425 -9.80 9.62 27.06
C LEU A 425 -10.73 9.44 25.87
N SER A 426 -11.10 8.19 25.60
CA SER A 426 -12.03 7.84 24.51
C SER A 426 -13.32 7.25 25.09
N PHE A 427 -14.45 7.74 24.61
CA PHE A 427 -15.78 7.38 25.08
C PHE A 427 -16.55 6.58 24.02
N THR A 428 -17.52 5.79 24.44
CA THR A 428 -18.37 5.02 23.50
C THR A 428 -19.43 5.91 22.82
N GLU A 429 -19.76 7.04 23.43
CA GLU A 429 -20.75 8.01 22.95
C GLU A 429 -20.23 9.45 23.16
N PRO A 430 -20.77 10.47 22.50
CA PRO A 430 -20.42 11.86 22.78
C PRO A 430 -20.71 12.22 24.22
N VAL A 431 -19.89 13.08 24.79
CA VAL A 431 -20.02 13.56 26.17
C VAL A 431 -20.95 14.76 26.22
N ALA A 432 -21.92 14.71 27.13
CA ALA A 432 -22.88 15.81 27.37
C ALA A 432 -22.33 16.86 28.35
N SER A 433 -21.64 16.43 29.41
CA SER A 433 -21.03 17.33 30.39
C SER A 433 -19.84 16.70 31.07
N ILE A 434 -18.88 17.54 31.46
CA ILE A 434 -17.66 17.16 32.18
C ILE A 434 -17.49 18.14 33.34
N ASP A 435 -17.28 17.59 34.53
CA ASP A 435 -16.84 18.37 35.70
C ASP A 435 -15.31 18.22 35.83
N THR A 436 -14.57 19.18 35.32
CA THR A 436 -13.11 19.19 35.37
C THR A 436 -12.56 19.41 36.77
N ALA A 437 -13.34 19.91 37.73
CA ALA A 437 -12.92 20.06 39.12
C ALA A 437 -12.75 18.70 39.82
N ALA A 438 -13.39 17.65 39.28
CA ALA A 438 -13.25 16.27 39.76
C ALA A 438 -12.07 15.52 39.12
N PHE A 439 -11.21 16.20 38.36
CA PHE A 439 -10.02 15.63 37.72
C PHE A 439 -8.80 16.03 38.52
N HIS A 440 -7.98 15.06 38.87
CA HIS A 440 -6.78 15.24 39.68
C HIS A 440 -5.59 14.65 38.96
N LEU A 441 -4.65 15.51 38.58
CA LEU A 441 -3.37 15.10 38.03
C LEU A 441 -2.28 15.44 39.02
N LYS A 442 -1.53 14.43 39.51
CA LYS A 442 -0.53 14.59 40.54
C LYS A 442 0.83 14.07 40.09
N GLN A 443 1.86 14.81 40.39
CA GLN A 443 3.26 14.44 40.25
C GLN A 443 3.84 14.01 41.58
N LYS A 444 4.73 13.03 41.58
CA LYS A 444 5.44 12.60 42.79
C LYS A 444 6.75 13.36 42.90
N VAL A 445 6.82 14.25 43.88
CA VAL A 445 8.03 15.04 44.19
C VAL A 445 8.49 14.69 45.63
N ASP A 446 9.73 14.28 45.79
CA ASP A 446 10.31 13.91 47.11
C ASP A 446 9.42 12.97 47.94
N SER A 447 8.81 11.97 47.30
CA SER A 447 7.89 10.99 47.89
C SER A 447 6.47 11.50 48.22
N LEU A 448 6.15 12.76 47.97
CA LEU A 448 4.85 13.36 48.17
C LEU A 448 4.16 13.56 46.82
N TRP A 449 2.82 13.38 46.78
CA TRP A 449 2.01 13.69 45.64
C TRP A 449 1.58 15.15 45.66
N GLN A 450 1.87 15.89 44.58
CA GLN A 450 1.53 17.30 44.42
C GLN A 450 0.66 17.46 43.15
N ASP A 451 -0.42 18.25 43.27
CA ASP A 451 -1.27 18.56 42.10
C ASP A 451 -0.48 19.44 41.13
N ILE A 452 -0.62 19.13 39.81
CA ILE A 452 -0.04 19.90 38.73
C ILE A 452 -1.11 20.39 37.78
N PRO A 453 -0.91 21.55 37.13
CA PRO A 453 -1.86 22.07 36.12
C PRO A 453 -1.88 21.20 34.89
N PHE A 454 -3.04 21.17 34.22
CA PHE A 454 -3.24 20.50 32.95
C PHE A 454 -4.32 21.22 32.14
N ASP A 455 -4.26 21.05 30.81
CA ASP A 455 -5.31 21.45 29.88
C ASP A 455 -6.06 20.22 29.42
N PHE A 456 -7.41 20.28 29.47
CA PHE A 456 -8.27 19.18 29.03
C PHE A 456 -9.16 19.65 27.89
N MET A 457 -8.91 19.16 26.68
CA MET A 457 -9.55 19.64 25.47
C MET A 457 -10.15 18.49 24.68
N ARG A 458 -11.33 18.77 24.06
CA ARG A 458 -11.96 17.85 23.12
C ARG A 458 -11.18 17.84 21.82
N ASP A 459 -11.03 16.65 21.23
CA ASP A 459 -10.53 16.50 19.85
C ASP A 459 -11.47 17.22 18.87
N SER A 460 -10.90 17.91 17.90
CA SER A 460 -11.67 18.68 16.91
C SER A 460 -12.44 17.81 15.91
N LEU A 461 -11.99 16.59 15.66
CA LEU A 461 -12.53 15.67 14.67
C LEU A 461 -13.33 14.52 15.29
N ASP A 462 -13.05 14.13 16.52
CA ASP A 462 -13.74 13.05 17.23
C ASP A 462 -14.40 13.56 18.52
N LEU A 463 -15.72 13.69 18.50
CA LEU A 463 -16.52 14.15 19.64
C LEU A 463 -16.44 13.26 20.88
N LYS A 464 -15.94 12.05 20.72
CA LYS A 464 -15.79 11.06 21.79
C LYS A 464 -14.38 11.03 22.37
N ARG A 465 -13.48 11.86 21.86
CA ARG A 465 -12.08 11.89 22.28
C ARG A 465 -11.74 13.21 22.95
N TYR A 466 -11.05 13.09 24.07
CA TYR A 466 -10.54 14.22 24.83
C TYR A 466 -9.09 13.97 25.15
N ASN A 467 -8.27 15.02 25.05
CA ASN A 467 -6.85 14.97 25.30
C ASN A 467 -6.51 15.83 26.50
N LEU A 468 -5.67 15.27 27.41
CA LEU A 468 -5.15 15.95 28.57
C LEU A 468 -3.69 16.25 28.33
N PHE A 469 -3.36 17.52 28.29
CA PHE A 469 -2.01 18.04 28.09
C PHE A 469 -1.46 18.55 29.43
N ALA A 470 -0.22 18.19 29.74
CA ALA A 470 0.51 18.69 30.90
C ALA A 470 2.01 18.72 30.60
N GLU A 471 2.76 19.46 31.40
CA GLU A 471 4.22 19.42 31.33
C GLU A 471 4.74 18.21 32.11
N TRP A 472 5.33 17.27 31.39
CA TRP A 472 5.89 16.06 32.00
C TRP A 472 7.36 16.28 32.36
N ALA A 473 7.70 16.38 33.65
CA ALA A 473 9.07 16.41 34.09
C ALA A 473 9.75 15.06 33.80
N PRO A 474 10.89 15.03 33.11
CA PRO A 474 11.52 13.78 32.70
C PRO A 474 11.90 12.88 33.89
N GLY A 475 11.50 11.60 33.77
CA GLY A 475 11.82 10.61 34.80
C GLY A 475 10.90 10.59 36.02
N GLU A 476 9.96 11.52 36.15
CA GLU A 476 9.03 11.61 37.26
C GLU A 476 7.80 10.69 37.11
N SER A 477 7.18 10.38 38.26
CA SER A 477 5.98 9.52 38.31
C SER A 477 4.73 10.36 38.51
N TYR A 478 3.64 9.95 37.88
CA TYR A 478 2.36 10.64 37.84
C TYR A 478 1.22 9.70 38.18
N THR A 479 0.13 10.26 38.75
CA THR A 479 -1.15 9.60 38.87
C THR A 479 -2.25 10.52 38.33
N PHE A 480 -3.10 9.99 37.47
CA PHE A 480 -4.29 10.66 36.98
C PHE A 480 -5.52 10.00 37.58
N GLU A 481 -6.35 10.76 38.26
CA GLU A 481 -7.56 10.28 38.91
C GLU A 481 -8.75 11.13 38.44
N VAL A 482 -9.89 10.48 38.20
CA VAL A 482 -11.18 11.15 37.94
C VAL A 482 -12.20 10.56 38.89
N ASP A 483 -12.91 11.41 39.60
CA ASP A 483 -13.96 10.97 40.53
C ASP A 483 -15.16 10.33 39.80
N SER A 484 -15.88 9.47 40.50
CA SER A 484 -17.08 8.85 39.95
C SER A 484 -18.12 9.90 39.61
N ALA A 485 -18.85 9.70 38.51
CA ALA A 485 -19.87 10.59 37.97
C ALA A 485 -19.39 11.98 37.48
N ALA A 486 -18.07 12.20 37.37
CA ALA A 486 -17.52 13.45 36.84
C ALA A 486 -17.83 13.68 35.35
N ILE A 487 -18.08 12.62 34.59
CA ILE A 487 -18.36 12.68 33.15
C ILE A 487 -19.72 12.06 32.88
N ARG A 488 -20.55 12.77 32.14
CA ARG A 488 -21.87 12.30 31.71
C ARG A 488 -21.93 12.18 30.21
N GLY A 489 -22.28 10.98 29.71
CA GLY A 489 -22.52 10.71 28.30
C GLY A 489 -23.82 11.30 27.79
N LEU A 490 -23.95 11.36 26.46
CA LEU A 490 -25.14 11.94 25.78
C LEU A 490 -26.42 11.16 26.13
N TYR A 491 -26.32 9.87 26.40
CA TYR A 491 -27.46 9.00 26.73
C TYR A 491 -27.66 8.77 28.23
N GLY A 492 -26.96 9.56 29.05
CA GLY A 492 -27.23 9.67 30.49
C GLY A 492 -26.43 8.75 31.40
N LEU A 493 -25.54 7.93 30.87
CA LEU A 493 -24.59 7.16 31.68
C LEU A 493 -23.50 8.06 32.26
N PHE A 494 -23.05 7.73 33.47
CA PHE A 494 -21.96 8.44 34.14
C PHE A 494 -20.69 7.58 34.17
N SER A 495 -19.53 8.25 34.22
CA SER A 495 -18.25 7.57 34.39
C SER A 495 -18.11 6.95 35.77
N ASP A 496 -17.45 5.80 35.84
CA ASP A 496 -16.91 5.31 37.11
C ASP A 496 -15.63 6.05 37.49
N LYS A 497 -15.12 5.78 38.68
CA LYS A 497 -13.82 6.29 39.12
C LYS A 497 -12.71 5.79 38.21
N ILE A 498 -11.86 6.71 37.74
CA ILE A 498 -10.69 6.37 36.92
C ILE A 498 -9.43 6.63 37.73
N LYS A 499 -8.48 5.71 37.65
CA LYS A 499 -7.13 5.88 38.18
C LYS A 499 -6.11 5.27 37.23
N LYS A 500 -5.09 6.06 36.88
CA LYS A 500 -3.98 5.63 36.02
C LYS A 500 -2.66 6.15 36.61
N ASP A 501 -1.75 5.23 36.88
CA ASP A 501 -0.39 5.53 37.30
C ASP A 501 0.55 5.34 36.11
N PHE A 502 1.45 6.29 35.90
CA PHE A 502 2.41 6.27 34.78
C PHE A 502 3.67 7.05 35.15
N LYS A 503 4.68 6.99 34.28
CA LYS A 503 5.95 7.67 34.47
C LYS A 503 6.37 8.37 33.18
N ALA A 504 6.91 9.58 33.26
CA ALA A 504 7.54 10.22 32.11
C ALA A 504 8.92 9.59 31.83
N LYS A 505 9.24 9.39 30.58
CA LYS A 505 10.56 8.91 30.14
C LYS A 505 11.64 9.91 30.51
N LYS A 506 12.85 9.42 30.73
CA LYS A 506 14.02 10.26 30.97
C LYS A 506 14.55 10.82 29.64
N LEU A 507 15.24 11.96 29.69
CA LEU A 507 15.84 12.57 28.50
C LEU A 507 16.88 11.67 27.83
N GLU A 508 17.62 10.89 28.64
CA GLU A 508 18.62 9.95 28.12
C GLU A 508 18.04 8.75 27.37
N GLU A 509 16.73 8.55 27.44
CA GLU A 509 16.03 7.50 26.68
C GLU A 509 15.77 7.90 25.22
N TYR A 510 15.92 9.19 24.88
CA TYR A 510 15.72 9.72 23.54
C TYR A 510 17.03 9.92 22.80
N GLY A 511 16.93 10.04 21.48
CA GLY A 511 17.95 10.58 20.59
C GLY A 511 17.37 11.70 19.74
N GLN A 512 18.21 12.31 18.91
CA GLN A 512 17.83 13.42 18.05
C GLN A 512 18.37 13.21 16.63
N ILE A 513 17.67 13.72 15.63
CA ILE A 513 18.12 13.69 14.22
C ILE A 513 18.02 15.11 13.67
N PHE A 514 19.11 15.60 13.13
CA PHE A 514 19.23 16.92 12.50
C PHE A 514 19.60 16.77 11.04
N PHE A 515 18.83 17.36 10.16
CA PHE A 515 19.16 17.41 8.73
C PHE A 515 19.56 18.83 8.34
N ASN A 516 20.76 18.97 7.75
CA ASN A 516 21.17 20.17 7.02
C ASN A 516 20.79 19.94 5.54
N VAL A 517 19.73 20.57 5.10
CA VAL A 517 19.11 20.35 3.78
C VAL A 517 19.58 21.37 2.78
N HIS A 518 20.07 20.91 1.62
CA HIS A 518 20.54 21.77 0.52
C HIS A 518 19.65 21.58 -0.70
N GLY A 519 19.25 22.69 -1.32
CA GLY A 519 18.46 22.71 -2.57
C GLY A 519 16.95 22.56 -2.40
N ALA A 520 16.43 22.59 -1.16
CA ALA A 520 15.01 22.62 -0.87
C ALA A 520 14.38 24.00 -1.16
N ASP A 521 13.09 24.01 -1.47
CA ASP A 521 12.30 25.22 -1.61
C ASP A 521 11.94 25.81 -0.22
N SER A 522 11.55 27.08 -0.18
CA SER A 522 11.30 27.81 1.08
C SER A 522 10.13 27.29 1.92
N LEU A 523 9.17 26.60 1.30
CA LEU A 523 8.00 26.01 1.96
C LEU A 523 8.14 24.49 2.15
N ALA A 524 9.33 23.93 1.87
CA ALA A 524 9.57 22.51 2.00
C ALA A 524 9.45 22.05 3.45
N PHE A 525 9.00 20.79 3.61
CA PHE A 525 8.99 20.13 4.89
C PHE A 525 9.57 18.72 4.79
N VAL A 526 10.08 18.23 5.92
CA VAL A 526 10.63 16.88 6.04
C VAL A 526 9.69 16.03 6.89
N GLU A 527 9.38 14.86 6.38
CA GLU A 527 8.69 13.81 7.09
C GLU A 527 9.68 12.73 7.52
N LEU A 528 9.71 12.47 8.83
CA LEU A 528 10.44 11.35 9.40
C LEU A 528 9.56 10.09 9.32
N LEU A 529 10.14 9.00 8.83
CA LEU A 529 9.43 7.78 8.49
C LEU A 529 9.89 6.61 9.37
N ASP A 530 8.98 5.68 9.65
CA ASP A 530 9.32 4.39 10.24
C ASP A 530 9.89 3.40 9.20
N GLY A 531 10.28 2.21 9.64
CA GLY A 531 10.79 1.15 8.76
C GLY A 531 9.78 0.60 7.75
N GLN A 532 8.51 1.05 7.78
CA GLN A 532 7.45 0.69 6.85
C GLN A 532 7.03 1.86 5.94
N ASP A 533 7.83 2.92 5.90
CA ASP A 533 7.54 4.13 5.10
C ASP A 533 6.28 4.88 5.57
N LYS A 534 5.95 4.77 6.86
CA LYS A 534 4.84 5.50 7.49
C LYS A 534 5.37 6.75 8.17
N VAL A 535 4.68 7.88 7.97
CA VAL A 535 5.03 9.16 8.59
C VAL A 535 4.83 9.08 10.11
N LEU A 536 5.89 9.43 10.84
CA LEU A 536 5.90 9.54 12.31
C LEU A 536 5.81 11.01 12.75
N ARG A 537 6.57 11.88 12.11
CA ARG A 537 6.60 13.31 12.37
C ARG A 537 6.86 14.11 11.11
N THR A 538 6.38 15.34 11.10
CA THR A 538 6.62 16.33 10.04
C THR A 538 7.15 17.60 10.65
N VAL A 539 8.22 18.16 10.07
CA VAL A 539 8.78 19.46 10.46
C VAL A 539 9.05 20.30 9.22
N PRO A 540 8.82 21.62 9.25
CA PRO A 540 9.21 22.51 8.17
C PRO A 540 10.73 22.60 8.05
N VAL A 541 11.23 22.87 6.85
CA VAL A 541 12.64 23.26 6.64
C VAL A 541 12.77 24.75 6.92
N VAL A 542 13.50 25.11 7.98
CA VAL A 542 13.74 26.49 8.35
C VAL A 542 15.25 26.76 8.25
N ASP A 543 15.64 27.76 7.48
CA ASP A 543 17.05 28.11 7.25
C ASP A 543 17.92 26.92 6.83
N GLY A 544 17.34 26.04 5.97
CA GLY A 544 18.01 24.82 5.51
C GLY A 544 18.14 23.72 6.55
N LYS A 545 17.39 23.77 7.66
CA LYS A 545 17.43 22.76 8.74
C LYS A 545 16.08 22.13 8.96
N ALA A 546 16.10 20.83 9.29
CA ALA A 546 14.95 20.10 9.77
C ALA A 546 15.35 19.28 10.99
N ASP A 547 14.89 19.70 12.17
CA ASP A 547 15.33 19.19 13.47
C ASP A 547 14.26 18.34 14.15
N PHE A 548 14.61 17.11 14.48
CA PHE A 548 13.74 16.16 15.17
C PHE A 548 14.28 15.85 16.56
N TYR A 549 13.58 16.35 17.58
CA TYR A 549 13.93 16.16 18.99
C TYR A 549 13.14 15.02 19.63
N PHE A 550 13.63 14.46 20.72
CA PHE A 550 12.95 13.46 21.56
C PHE A 550 12.44 12.26 20.77
N LEU A 551 13.28 11.68 19.93
CA LEU A 551 12.96 10.48 19.19
C LEU A 551 13.30 9.23 20.00
N ASN A 552 12.42 8.25 19.98
CA ASN A 552 12.70 6.94 20.54
C ASN A 552 13.81 6.23 19.73
N PRO A 553 14.67 5.40 20.36
CA PRO A 553 15.64 4.59 19.61
C PRO A 553 14.97 3.72 18.57
N GLY A 554 15.52 3.70 17.35
CA GLY A 554 14.90 2.96 16.25
C GLY A 554 15.52 3.24 14.89
N LYS A 555 14.91 2.68 13.85
CA LYS A 555 15.29 2.91 12.45
C LYS A 555 14.35 3.92 11.83
N TYR A 556 14.94 4.94 11.21
CA TYR A 556 14.22 6.05 10.62
C TYR A 556 14.61 6.27 9.17
N GLY A 557 13.62 6.44 8.30
CA GLY A 557 13.79 7.04 7.00
C GLY A 557 13.41 8.52 7.03
N ALA A 558 13.74 9.26 5.99
CA ALA A 558 13.27 10.63 5.82
C ALA A 558 12.89 10.90 4.36
N ARG A 559 11.83 11.68 4.15
CA ARG A 559 11.50 12.24 2.85
C ARG A 559 11.19 13.73 2.98
N LEU A 560 11.57 14.47 1.96
CA LEU A 560 11.31 15.89 1.85
C LEU A 560 10.25 16.10 0.77
N ILE A 561 9.33 16.99 1.01
CA ILE A 561 8.31 17.43 0.08
C ILE A 561 8.53 18.93 -0.19
N ASN A 562 8.67 19.29 -1.46
CA ASN A 562 8.63 20.68 -1.88
C ASN A 562 7.16 21.09 -2.00
N ASP A 563 6.64 21.69 -0.92
CA ASP A 563 5.28 22.20 -0.84
C ASP A 563 5.19 23.53 -1.62
N THR A 564 4.46 23.52 -2.72
CA THR A 564 4.40 24.69 -3.62
C THR A 564 3.36 25.72 -3.21
N ASN A 565 2.38 25.32 -2.43
CA ASN A 565 1.26 26.17 -2.00
C ASN A 565 1.21 26.42 -0.48
N GLY A 566 2.11 25.80 0.30
CA GLY A 566 2.25 26.03 1.74
C GLY A 566 1.12 25.41 2.58
N ASN A 567 0.47 24.36 2.08
CA ASN A 567 -0.63 23.72 2.80
C ASN A 567 -0.18 22.62 3.78
N GLY A 568 1.11 22.27 3.79
CA GLY A 568 1.72 21.28 4.69
C GLY A 568 1.39 19.82 4.36
N VAL A 569 0.85 19.56 3.16
CA VAL A 569 0.55 18.21 2.65
C VAL A 569 1.02 18.08 1.20
N TRP A 570 1.37 16.86 0.79
CA TRP A 570 1.73 16.59 -0.60
C TRP A 570 0.53 16.70 -1.53
N ASP A 571 0.66 17.48 -2.62
CA ASP A 571 -0.36 17.66 -3.63
C ASP A 571 -0.08 16.89 -4.92
N THR A 572 -1.14 16.24 -5.42
CA THR A 572 -1.11 15.52 -6.70
C THR A 572 -1.16 16.45 -7.90
N GLY A 573 -0.83 15.90 -9.08
CA GLY A 573 -0.93 16.62 -10.34
C GLY A 573 -2.35 16.74 -10.90
N ASN A 574 -2.47 17.53 -11.98
CA ASN A 574 -3.68 17.66 -12.78
C ASN A 574 -3.29 17.80 -14.27
N TYR A 575 -3.75 16.86 -15.10
CA TYR A 575 -3.39 16.83 -16.51
C TYR A 575 -4.02 17.98 -17.30
N ALA A 576 -5.27 18.31 -17.03
CA ALA A 576 -5.99 19.39 -17.72
C ALA A 576 -5.34 20.75 -17.47
N GLU A 577 -4.78 20.97 -16.27
CA GLU A 577 -4.03 22.18 -15.89
C GLU A 577 -2.54 22.08 -16.23
N LYS A 578 -2.07 20.95 -16.74
CA LYS A 578 -0.64 20.64 -16.96
C LYS A 578 0.19 20.76 -15.68
N ARG A 579 -0.44 20.61 -14.53
CA ARG A 579 0.22 20.70 -13.24
C ARG A 579 0.81 19.35 -12.87
N GLN A 580 2.13 19.32 -12.71
CA GLN A 580 2.84 18.16 -12.18
C GLN A 580 2.57 17.99 -10.68
N PRO A 581 2.62 16.75 -10.15
CA PRO A 581 2.59 16.52 -8.71
C PRO A 581 3.81 17.17 -8.03
N GLU A 582 3.67 17.54 -6.77
CA GLU A 582 4.77 18.08 -5.98
C GLU A 582 5.96 17.14 -5.92
N MET A 583 7.15 17.74 -5.78
CA MET A 583 8.39 16.98 -5.77
C MET A 583 8.64 16.36 -4.42
N VAL A 584 8.96 15.07 -4.44
CA VAL A 584 9.34 14.28 -3.27
C VAL A 584 10.78 13.83 -3.44
N TYR A 585 11.55 13.94 -2.37
CA TYR A 585 12.94 13.46 -2.29
C TYR A 585 13.10 12.58 -1.08
N TYR A 586 13.90 11.53 -1.19
CA TYR A 586 14.23 10.65 -0.06
C TYR A 586 15.67 10.85 0.39
N TYR A 587 15.88 10.84 1.69
CA TYR A 587 17.21 10.67 2.24
C TYR A 587 17.70 9.24 1.92
N PRO A 588 18.89 9.09 1.28
CA PRO A 588 19.24 7.83 0.61
C PRO A 588 19.72 6.70 1.53
N MET A 589 19.53 6.83 2.82
CA MET A 589 19.89 5.83 3.84
C MET A 589 18.84 5.76 4.94
N VAL A 590 18.71 4.59 5.56
CA VAL A 590 17.97 4.42 6.81
C VAL A 590 18.91 4.69 7.97
N LEU A 591 18.51 5.58 8.87
CA LEU A 591 19.27 5.99 10.04
C LEU A 591 18.92 5.10 11.23
N GLU A 592 19.90 4.58 11.92
CA GLU A 592 19.73 3.85 13.17
C GLU A 592 20.07 4.76 14.35
N LEU A 593 19.04 5.24 15.05
CA LEU A 593 19.16 6.11 16.20
C LEU A 593 19.24 5.30 17.49
N LYS A 594 20.22 5.61 18.33
CA LYS A 594 20.34 5.04 19.67
C LYS A 594 19.92 6.06 20.73
N ALA A 595 19.59 5.57 21.93
CA ALA A 595 19.32 6.43 23.07
C ALA A 595 20.54 7.30 23.41
N ASN A 596 20.28 8.56 23.78
CA ASN A 596 21.30 9.55 24.13
C ASN A 596 22.31 9.85 22.99
N PHE A 597 21.86 9.77 21.73
CA PHE A 597 22.68 10.08 20.56
C PHE A 597 22.03 11.16 19.69
N ASP A 598 22.86 12.05 19.18
CA ASP A 598 22.50 13.08 18.21
C ASP A 598 23.11 12.72 16.85
N LEU A 599 22.26 12.60 15.84
CA LEU A 599 22.68 12.33 14.46
C LEU A 599 22.51 13.59 13.62
N THR A 600 23.60 14.15 13.11
CA THR A 600 23.56 15.25 12.13
C THR A 600 23.84 14.70 10.74
N GLN A 601 22.99 15.01 9.77
CA GLN A 601 23.06 14.52 8.40
C GLN A 601 23.05 15.67 7.40
N GLU A 602 24.01 15.65 6.47
CA GLU A 602 24.00 16.53 5.31
C GLU A 602 23.13 15.91 4.21
N TRP A 603 22.20 16.68 3.67
CA TRP A 603 21.25 16.20 2.66
C TRP A 603 21.15 17.17 1.48
N ASP A 604 21.92 16.90 0.44
CA ASP A 604 21.69 17.51 -0.87
C ASP A 604 20.63 16.69 -1.62
N ILE A 605 19.44 17.27 -1.82
CA ILE A 605 18.29 16.60 -2.45
C ILE A 605 18.53 16.24 -3.91
N LYS A 606 19.54 16.84 -4.57
CA LYS A 606 19.89 16.62 -5.98
C LYS A 606 21.14 15.75 -6.19
N ALA A 607 21.80 15.34 -5.12
CA ALA A 607 23.03 14.55 -5.21
C ALA A 607 22.84 13.18 -5.89
N LYS A 608 21.63 12.61 -5.81
CA LYS A 608 21.25 11.37 -6.49
C LYS A 608 20.00 11.56 -7.34
N SER A 609 19.90 10.82 -8.43
CA SER A 609 18.68 10.76 -9.25
C SER A 609 17.52 10.16 -8.44
N LEU A 610 16.28 10.58 -8.72
CA LEU A 610 15.09 10.21 -7.94
C LEU A 610 14.88 8.68 -7.85
N ASP A 611 15.20 7.94 -8.90
CA ASP A 611 15.11 6.46 -8.95
C ASP A 611 16.05 5.75 -7.98
N ARG A 612 17.09 6.47 -7.47
CA ARG A 612 18.12 5.96 -6.55
C ARG A 612 18.07 6.57 -5.16
N GLN A 613 17.13 7.45 -4.88
CA GLN A 613 17.07 8.11 -3.58
C GLN A 613 16.40 7.24 -2.51
N LYS A 614 15.28 6.58 -2.83
CA LYS A 614 14.58 5.78 -1.83
C LYS A 614 15.38 4.55 -1.42
N PRO A 615 15.70 4.38 -0.11
CA PRO A 615 16.40 3.20 0.39
C PRO A 615 15.67 1.90 0.08
N ASP A 616 16.40 0.84 -0.23
CA ASP A 616 15.81 -0.46 -0.55
C ASP A 616 15.05 -1.09 0.63
N GLU A 617 15.44 -0.76 1.86
CA GLU A 617 14.75 -1.17 3.09
C GLU A 617 13.33 -0.64 3.15
N LEU A 618 13.09 0.59 2.68
CA LEU A 618 11.78 1.24 2.66
C LEU A 618 10.94 0.88 1.43
N LYS A 619 11.53 0.29 0.38
CA LYS A 619 10.78 -0.11 -0.82
C LYS A 619 9.87 -1.29 -0.53
N LYS A 620 8.58 -1.11 -0.77
CA LYS A 620 7.55 -2.16 -0.66
C LYS A 620 7.56 -3.06 -1.90
N GLN A 621 7.75 -2.48 -3.07
CA GLN A 621 7.90 -3.20 -4.34
C GLN A 621 9.30 -3.78 -4.44
N LYS A 622 9.42 -5.09 -4.20
CA LYS A 622 10.70 -5.81 -4.36
C LYS A 622 10.85 -6.31 -5.80
N PRO A 623 12.09 -6.31 -6.34
CA PRO A 623 12.37 -6.93 -7.64
C PRO A 623 11.94 -8.40 -7.68
N ASP A 624 11.48 -8.86 -8.84
CA ASP A 624 10.99 -10.24 -8.99
C ASP A 624 12.09 -11.28 -8.77
N GLU A 625 13.33 -10.95 -9.07
CA GLU A 625 14.53 -11.77 -8.81
C GLU A 625 14.71 -12.06 -7.31
N ASP A 626 14.49 -11.06 -6.45
CA ASP A 626 14.61 -11.23 -5.00
C ASP A 626 13.48 -12.10 -4.43
N LYS A 627 12.28 -12.01 -5.00
CA LYS A 627 11.16 -12.89 -4.64
C LYS A 627 11.46 -14.35 -5.01
N LYS A 628 12.08 -14.59 -6.17
CA LYS A 628 12.49 -15.94 -6.60
C LYS A 628 13.55 -16.52 -5.64
N LYS A 629 14.56 -15.74 -5.25
CA LYS A 629 15.59 -16.16 -4.27
C LYS A 629 14.99 -16.48 -2.90
N GLN A 630 14.05 -15.66 -2.40
CA GLN A 630 13.38 -15.91 -1.12
C GLN A 630 12.52 -17.17 -1.14
N ASN A 631 11.81 -17.43 -2.24
CA ASN A 631 11.02 -18.65 -2.38
C ASN A 631 11.88 -19.92 -2.50
N ARG A 632 13.01 -19.87 -3.22
CA ARG A 632 13.99 -20.97 -3.25
C ARG A 632 14.54 -21.26 -1.85
N ASN A 633 14.89 -20.23 -1.07
CA ASN A 633 15.39 -20.39 0.30
C ASN A 633 14.34 -20.94 1.26
N LYS A 634 13.06 -20.57 1.10
CA LYS A 634 11.96 -21.14 1.88
C LYS A 634 11.74 -22.61 1.56
N ASN A 635 11.75 -22.99 0.29
CA ASN A 635 11.59 -24.38 -0.13
C ASN A 635 12.76 -25.26 0.32
N ASN A 636 13.99 -24.75 0.29
CA ASN A 636 15.17 -25.46 0.82
C ASN A 636 15.14 -25.62 2.35
N ARG A 637 14.57 -24.64 3.09
CA ARG A 637 14.38 -24.76 4.54
C ARG A 637 13.27 -25.74 4.92
N SER A 638 12.17 -25.79 4.17
CA SER A 638 11.10 -26.76 4.40
C SER A 638 11.52 -28.20 4.04
N GLY A 639 12.37 -28.37 3.03
CA GLY A 639 12.97 -29.66 2.67
C GLY A 639 13.96 -30.20 3.71
N ASN A 640 14.63 -29.32 4.46
CA ASN A 640 15.62 -29.71 5.48
C ASN A 640 14.98 -29.97 6.85
N SER A 641 13.82 -29.36 7.15
CA SER A 641 13.08 -29.61 8.41
C SER A 641 12.37 -30.98 8.42
N SER A 642 12.00 -31.49 7.24
CA SER A 642 11.42 -32.84 7.14
C SER A 642 12.46 -33.97 7.22
N ARG A 643 13.77 -33.67 7.09
CA ARG A 643 14.84 -34.66 7.27
C ARG A 643 15.28 -34.85 8.71
N ASN A 644 14.97 -33.91 9.62
CA ASN A 644 15.45 -33.98 11.01
C ASN A 644 14.39 -34.49 12.03
N SER A 645 13.14 -34.77 11.61
CA SER A 645 12.10 -35.32 12.49
C SER A 645 12.04 -36.87 12.52
N GLY A 646 13.01 -37.54 11.87
CA GLY A 646 13.05 -39.02 11.78
C GLY A 646 14.13 -39.71 12.60
N ARG A 647 14.77 -39.06 13.58
CA ARG A 647 15.72 -39.71 14.49
C ARG A 647 15.48 -39.29 15.93
N GLY A 648 14.83 -40.17 16.65
CA GLY A 648 14.82 -40.15 18.11
C GLY A 648 13.52 -40.71 18.70
N HIS A 649 13.47 -42.04 18.90
CA HIS A 649 13.11 -42.64 20.17
C HIS A 649 13.15 -44.17 20.05
N SER A 650 14.18 -44.73 20.59
CA SER A 650 14.16 -46.02 21.23
C SER A 650 15.17 -45.96 22.39
N TYR A 651 14.63 -45.82 23.55
CA TYR A 651 14.91 -46.57 24.77
C TYR A 651 13.89 -46.12 25.81
#